data_0f7f79f0643f7df2817764f3d20c0444
#
_entry.id   0f7f79f0643f7df2817764f3d20c0444
#
_cell.length_a   1.000
_cell.length_b   1.000
_cell.length_c   1.000
_cell.angle_alpha   90.00
_cell.angle_beta   90.00
_cell.angle_gamma   90.00
#
_symmetry.space_group_name_H-M   'P 1'
#
loop_
_entity.id
_entity.type
_entity.pdbx_description
1 polymer ?
#
loop_
_entity_poly.entity_id
_entity_poly.type
_entity_poly.pdbx_seq_one_letter_code
_entity_poly.pdbx_strand_id
1 'polypeptide(L)'
;MDMFSQMFLKFKSVWFLLLFLILHYGAVGQNNKLTGRVTSNGIPLIGASVAMENSSLGTITDLEGQFVLTDIPKGEHTFNISYVGYKSISSTIVFQMDEIKKMDFNLEEDVLGLEAVVVTATRNAIPAFLSPIIVNRLDDRIFDRTQSISLAEGLHFSPGLRIENNCQNCGFTQLRMNGLEGPYTQILINSRPVFSALAGVYGLEMIPTNMVERVEIVRGGGSALYGGNAIAGTVNIITKDPLFNHFEYNSNLAITNFENSDKSLSVNGSLVSDQLDRGITFFGFNRSRNPWDANGDGLSEMTKLNNLTLGADAYWKPSERSRLSWNLLFMKEFRRGGGDFDVQPHQASLAEQLDHDINGGGISYEYYTKDNARKISVYSSLQQTNRGSYYGSGGSILTIGSNVGLPQLQAINAYGVSKDLALAAGWQISAEFDGGFSLTAGNEWVHNKVSDRMPGYYRSINQTVNTFGTYAQIQWKPADSWTFLAGGRLDPLSIDGNYLLDNYDFSQIKKMAPFVPRFSILKNLNSSLKLRVSYSQGYRAPQAFNEDLHIETVGGAALFTQLDKDLKTETSRSWNASFDYNWRKGSAEGNFIVDGFHIALSDPFILSDQIELPNGIGVVTKRNGSGASVFGLNFESNIAITRKWIIQGGATIQRALYDEREIIWSPGLVTENNKDSVVSTDRLLRTPNVYGFLSMDWRPVHEWSFSLSSVYTGSMQVKHIINVDNEFPVWVNTRSFLEVNLKMSKEWHLHKTMPLTL
;
A
#
# COMPACT_ATOMS: atom_id res chain seq x y z
N MET A 1 -30.13 -10.49 32.50
CA MET A 1 -28.86 -11.10 32.15
C MET A 1 -28.98 -12.59 31.72
N ASP A 2 -30.19 -13.16 31.84
CA ASP A 2 -30.42 -14.61 31.56
C ASP A 2 -30.99 -14.97 30.16
N MET A 3 -31.51 -13.99 29.43
CA MET A 3 -32.10 -14.27 28.11
C MET A 3 -31.05 -14.34 26.97
N PHE A 4 -29.91 -13.65 27.12
CA PHE A 4 -28.80 -13.69 26.16
C PHE A 4 -27.93 -14.94 26.28
N SER A 5 -27.80 -15.51 27.48
CA SER A 5 -27.03 -16.73 27.73
C SER A 5 -27.67 -17.97 27.12
N GLN A 6 -29.00 -18.07 27.16
CA GLN A 6 -29.72 -19.22 26.59
C GLN A 6 -29.80 -19.19 25.05
N MET A 7 -29.73 -18.00 24.45
CA MET A 7 -29.69 -17.88 22.99
C MET A 7 -28.33 -18.28 22.41
N PHE A 8 -27.23 -18.04 23.14
CA PHE A 8 -25.87 -18.44 22.73
C PHE A 8 -25.62 -19.95 22.80
N LEU A 9 -26.27 -20.65 23.72
CA LEU A 9 -26.15 -22.11 23.83
C LEU A 9 -26.94 -22.86 22.77
N LYS A 10 -28.06 -22.34 22.31
CA LYS A 10 -28.84 -22.93 21.20
C LYS A 10 -28.16 -22.69 19.84
N PHE A 11 -27.43 -21.60 19.68
CA PHE A 11 -26.66 -21.34 18.44
C PHE A 11 -25.44 -22.29 18.30
N LYS A 12 -24.77 -22.67 19.38
CA LYS A 12 -23.64 -23.62 19.33
C LYS A 12 -24.04 -24.99 18.82
N SER A 13 -25.23 -25.47 19.15
CA SER A 13 -25.68 -26.82 18.74
C SER A 13 -26.08 -26.89 17.25
N VAL A 14 -26.59 -25.80 16.69
CA VAL A 14 -26.97 -25.74 15.27
C VAL A 14 -25.74 -25.61 14.38
N TRP A 15 -24.69 -24.90 14.84
CA TRP A 15 -23.42 -24.79 14.10
C TRP A 15 -22.62 -26.09 14.09
N PHE A 16 -22.66 -26.86 15.19
CA PHE A 16 -22.03 -28.19 15.24
C PHE A 16 -22.76 -29.22 14.36
N LEU A 17 -24.09 -29.16 14.24
CA LEU A 17 -24.84 -30.02 13.35
C LEU A 17 -24.66 -29.68 11.87
N LEU A 18 -24.55 -28.38 11.52
CA LEU A 18 -24.20 -27.93 10.16
C LEU A 18 -22.78 -28.31 9.77
N LEU A 19 -21.83 -28.28 10.70
CA LEU A 19 -20.45 -28.71 10.44
C LEU A 19 -20.35 -30.25 10.24
N PHE A 20 -21.22 -31.04 10.88
CA PHE A 20 -21.22 -32.50 10.76
C PHE A 20 -21.94 -32.99 9.50
N LEU A 21 -22.91 -32.25 8.97
CA LEU A 21 -23.62 -32.56 7.73
C LEU A 21 -22.83 -32.31 6.45
N ILE A 22 -21.78 -31.50 6.52
CA ILE A 22 -20.87 -31.19 5.39
C ILE A 22 -19.82 -32.31 5.18
N LEU A 23 -19.63 -33.22 6.16
CA LEU A 23 -18.55 -34.22 6.17
C LEU A 23 -18.91 -35.58 5.52
N HIS A 24 -20.11 -35.74 4.93
CA HIS A 24 -20.55 -37.05 4.39
C HIS A 24 -20.99 -36.99 2.92
N TYR A 25 -20.25 -36.30 2.04
CA TYR A 25 -20.33 -36.64 0.62
C TYR A 25 -19.04 -37.33 0.19
N GLY A 26 -19.11 -38.68 0.10
CA GLY A 26 -18.06 -39.48 -0.49
C GLY A 26 -17.76 -39.00 -1.92
N ALA A 27 -16.60 -38.42 -2.13
CA ALA A 27 -16.09 -38.10 -3.45
C ALA A 27 -15.84 -39.42 -4.17
N VAL A 28 -16.58 -39.71 -5.22
CA VAL A 28 -16.18 -40.71 -6.21
C VAL A 28 -14.94 -40.13 -6.89
N GLY A 29 -13.78 -40.67 -6.60
CA GLY A 29 -12.50 -40.23 -7.18
C GLY A 29 -12.59 -40.33 -8.71
N GLN A 30 -12.41 -39.21 -9.38
CA GLN A 30 -12.24 -39.16 -10.83
C GLN A 30 -10.74 -39.34 -11.08
N ASN A 31 -10.36 -40.33 -11.89
CA ASN A 31 -8.94 -40.71 -12.11
C ASN A 31 -8.31 -39.95 -13.29
N ASN A 32 -8.88 -38.84 -13.78
CA ASN A 32 -8.28 -38.09 -14.89
C ASN A 32 -6.96 -37.43 -14.42
N LYS A 33 -5.94 -37.50 -15.28
CA LYS A 33 -4.62 -36.95 -15.01
C LYS A 33 -4.11 -36.15 -16.21
N LEU A 34 -3.50 -35.00 -15.92
CA LEU A 34 -2.69 -34.24 -16.85
C LEU A 34 -1.22 -34.36 -16.41
N THR A 35 -0.37 -34.85 -17.30
CA THR A 35 1.07 -35.01 -17.05
C THR A 35 1.84 -34.30 -18.15
N GLY A 36 3.07 -33.90 -17.88
CA GLY A 36 3.90 -33.28 -18.89
C GLY A 36 5.13 -32.60 -18.33
N ARG A 37 5.73 -31.75 -19.12
CA ARG A 37 6.93 -31.01 -18.76
C ARG A 37 6.75 -29.53 -19.14
N VAL A 38 7.21 -28.64 -18.25
CA VAL A 38 7.29 -27.20 -18.53
C VAL A 38 8.75 -26.80 -18.70
N THR A 39 9.05 -26.17 -19.84
CA THR A 39 10.41 -25.76 -20.19
C THR A 39 10.42 -24.34 -20.71
N SER A 40 11.61 -23.72 -20.77
CA SER A 40 11.88 -22.56 -21.61
C SER A 40 13.14 -22.80 -22.41
N ASN A 41 13.04 -22.73 -23.73
CA ASN A 41 14.15 -23.03 -24.65
C ASN A 41 14.85 -24.38 -24.36
N GLY A 42 14.09 -25.40 -23.92
CA GLY A 42 14.58 -26.70 -23.57
C GLY A 42 15.13 -26.85 -22.13
N ILE A 43 15.24 -25.74 -21.40
CA ILE A 43 15.65 -25.73 -19.97
C ILE A 43 14.42 -26.00 -19.11
N PRO A 44 14.47 -26.95 -18.15
CA PRO A 44 13.38 -27.20 -17.23
C PRO A 44 13.05 -25.96 -16.38
N LEU A 45 11.78 -25.64 -16.24
CA LEU A 45 11.32 -24.63 -15.30
C LEU A 45 10.86 -25.32 -14.03
N ILE A 46 11.64 -25.19 -12.97
CA ILE A 46 11.38 -25.79 -11.66
C ILE A 46 10.41 -24.91 -10.88
N GLY A 47 9.31 -25.49 -10.36
CA GLY A 47 8.31 -24.72 -9.63
C GLY A 47 7.33 -23.94 -10.53
N ALA A 48 7.29 -24.22 -11.84
CA ALA A 48 6.27 -23.66 -12.73
C ALA A 48 4.88 -24.23 -12.34
N SER A 49 3.91 -23.34 -12.20
CA SER A 49 2.53 -23.66 -11.82
C SER A 49 1.72 -24.14 -13.03
N VAL A 50 0.98 -25.24 -12.85
CA VAL A 50 -0.05 -25.73 -13.77
C VAL A 50 -1.36 -25.77 -13.00
N ALA A 51 -2.22 -24.79 -13.18
CA ALA A 51 -3.45 -24.62 -12.40
C ALA A 51 -4.68 -24.62 -13.30
N MET A 52 -5.75 -25.29 -12.86
CA MET A 52 -7.04 -25.25 -13.55
C MET A 52 -7.75 -23.93 -13.22
N GLU A 53 -8.19 -23.22 -14.24
CA GLU A 53 -8.86 -21.93 -14.11
C GLU A 53 -10.19 -22.07 -13.32
N ASN A 54 -10.52 -21.06 -12.52
CA ASN A 54 -11.67 -21.04 -11.64
C ASN A 54 -11.78 -22.21 -10.67
N SER A 55 -10.65 -22.78 -10.27
CA SER A 55 -10.53 -23.91 -9.34
C SER A 55 -9.33 -23.72 -8.40
N SER A 56 -9.31 -24.44 -7.30
CA SER A 56 -8.12 -24.56 -6.46
C SER A 56 -7.19 -25.71 -6.90
N LEU A 57 -7.55 -26.44 -7.97
CA LEU A 57 -6.78 -27.56 -8.48
C LEU A 57 -5.54 -27.05 -9.23
N GLY A 58 -4.38 -27.51 -8.83
CA GLY A 58 -3.10 -27.14 -9.44
C GLY A 58 -1.95 -27.97 -8.92
N THR A 59 -0.86 -27.92 -9.67
CA THR A 59 0.41 -28.58 -9.33
C THR A 59 1.57 -27.69 -9.77
N ILE A 60 2.77 -28.05 -9.34
CA ILE A 60 4.01 -27.41 -9.83
C ILE A 60 4.94 -28.46 -10.43
N THR A 61 5.90 -27.97 -11.20
CA THR A 61 6.94 -28.80 -11.79
C THR A 61 8.05 -29.13 -10.80
N ASP A 62 8.59 -30.33 -10.91
CA ASP A 62 9.76 -30.82 -10.17
C ASP A 62 11.10 -30.29 -10.74
N LEU A 63 12.24 -30.84 -10.26
CA LEU A 63 13.58 -30.43 -10.68
C LEU A 63 13.87 -30.68 -12.18
N GLU A 64 13.21 -31.65 -12.78
CA GLU A 64 13.27 -31.98 -14.21
C GLU A 64 12.23 -31.22 -15.02
N GLY A 65 11.45 -30.32 -14.39
CA GLY A 65 10.36 -29.57 -15.01
C GLY A 65 9.10 -30.41 -15.26
N GLN A 66 8.99 -31.62 -14.70
CA GLN A 66 7.84 -32.50 -14.88
C GLN A 66 6.72 -32.15 -13.90
N PHE A 67 5.48 -32.37 -14.31
CA PHE A 67 4.31 -32.18 -13.46
C PHE A 67 3.30 -33.32 -13.61
N VAL A 68 2.53 -33.56 -12.56
CA VAL A 68 1.39 -34.44 -12.54
C VAL A 68 0.24 -33.74 -11.82
N LEU A 69 -0.87 -33.55 -12.51
CA LEU A 69 -2.13 -33.03 -11.93
C LEU A 69 -3.17 -34.14 -11.99
N THR A 70 -3.71 -34.50 -10.83
CA THR A 70 -4.69 -35.60 -10.67
C THR A 70 -6.08 -35.03 -10.37
N ASP A 71 -7.07 -35.90 -10.35
CA ASP A 71 -8.44 -35.64 -9.89
C ASP A 71 -9.16 -34.56 -10.72
N ILE A 72 -8.81 -34.47 -12.00
CA ILE A 72 -9.41 -33.51 -12.93
C ILE A 72 -10.85 -33.97 -13.25
N PRO A 73 -11.86 -33.10 -13.10
CA PRO A 73 -13.23 -33.45 -13.47
C PRO A 73 -13.36 -33.79 -14.96
N LYS A 74 -14.36 -34.61 -15.30
CA LYS A 74 -14.76 -34.81 -16.68
C LYS A 74 -15.32 -33.50 -17.25
N GLY A 75 -14.95 -33.17 -18.48
CA GLY A 75 -15.43 -31.97 -19.19
C GLY A 75 -14.32 -31.17 -19.84
N GLU A 76 -14.66 -30.01 -20.32
CA GLU A 76 -13.73 -29.04 -20.86
C GLU A 76 -13.21 -28.14 -19.76
N HIS A 77 -11.88 -28.04 -19.62
CA HIS A 77 -11.23 -27.23 -18.60
C HIS A 77 -10.08 -26.45 -19.20
N THR A 78 -9.93 -25.19 -18.78
CA THR A 78 -8.80 -24.36 -19.15
C THR A 78 -7.75 -24.44 -18.04
N PHE A 79 -6.52 -24.71 -18.44
CA PHE A 79 -5.35 -24.73 -17.55
C PHE A 79 -4.48 -23.53 -17.83
N ASN A 80 -4.08 -22.85 -16.78
CA ASN A 80 -3.11 -21.77 -16.84
C ASN A 80 -1.74 -22.27 -16.37
N ILE A 81 -0.78 -22.23 -17.27
CA ILE A 81 0.61 -22.60 -17.02
C ILE A 81 1.41 -21.31 -16.85
N SER A 82 1.97 -21.10 -15.67
CA SER A 82 2.66 -19.85 -15.34
C SER A 82 3.94 -20.09 -14.54
N TYR A 83 4.89 -19.19 -14.72
CA TYR A 83 6.11 -19.14 -13.94
C TYR A 83 6.57 -17.68 -13.82
N VAL A 84 7.13 -17.30 -12.67
CA VAL A 84 7.57 -15.93 -12.44
C VAL A 84 8.61 -15.52 -13.48
N GLY A 85 8.37 -14.41 -14.18
CA GLY A 85 9.24 -13.93 -15.25
C GLY A 85 8.98 -14.55 -16.62
N TYR A 86 7.90 -15.34 -16.77
CA TYR A 86 7.53 -15.98 -18.04
C TYR A 86 6.08 -15.64 -18.42
N LYS A 87 5.80 -15.66 -19.72
CA LYS A 87 4.44 -15.48 -20.24
C LYS A 87 3.61 -16.72 -19.90
N SER A 88 2.44 -16.49 -19.33
CA SER A 88 1.51 -17.57 -19.05
C SER A 88 0.91 -18.14 -20.34
N ILE A 89 0.72 -19.46 -20.36
CA ILE A 89 0.00 -20.16 -21.42
C ILE A 89 -1.33 -20.65 -20.86
N SER A 90 -2.43 -20.32 -21.54
CA SER A 90 -3.74 -20.91 -21.27
C SER A 90 -4.03 -22.01 -22.29
N SER A 91 -4.36 -23.20 -21.83
CA SER A 91 -4.64 -24.37 -22.67
C SER A 91 -5.97 -25.01 -22.26
N THR A 92 -6.91 -25.08 -23.19
CA THR A 92 -8.21 -25.71 -22.97
C THR A 92 -8.13 -27.18 -23.38
N ILE A 93 -8.46 -28.08 -22.45
CA ILE A 93 -8.32 -29.53 -22.60
C ILE A 93 -9.63 -30.20 -22.17
N VAL A 94 -10.13 -31.11 -23.02
CA VAL A 94 -11.36 -31.88 -22.73
C VAL A 94 -10.97 -33.24 -22.17
N PHE A 95 -11.51 -33.62 -21.02
CA PHE A 95 -11.29 -34.92 -20.38
C PHE A 95 -12.54 -35.79 -20.45
N GLN A 96 -12.35 -37.05 -20.82
CA GLN A 96 -13.36 -38.11 -20.64
C GLN A 96 -13.25 -38.70 -19.22
N MET A 97 -13.86 -39.83 -18.94
CA MET A 97 -13.67 -40.54 -17.66
C MET A 97 -12.39 -41.38 -17.70
N ASP A 98 -11.63 -41.34 -16.60
CA ASP A 98 -10.41 -42.12 -16.38
C ASP A 98 -9.33 -41.91 -17.47
N GLU A 99 -9.19 -40.68 -17.95
CA GLU A 99 -8.27 -40.34 -19.03
C GLU A 99 -6.96 -39.75 -18.50
N ILE A 100 -5.82 -40.21 -19.05
CA ILE A 100 -4.50 -39.61 -18.78
C ILE A 100 -4.04 -38.90 -20.05
N LYS A 101 -3.82 -37.60 -19.94
CA LYS A 101 -3.26 -36.79 -21.05
C LYS A 101 -1.85 -36.36 -20.72
N LYS A 102 -0.97 -36.40 -21.73
CA LYS A 102 0.38 -35.88 -21.62
C LYS A 102 0.53 -34.67 -22.53
N MET A 103 0.93 -33.52 -21.95
CA MET A 103 1.15 -32.26 -22.67
C MET A 103 2.38 -31.56 -22.13
N ASP A 104 3.31 -31.22 -23.02
CA ASP A 104 4.50 -30.45 -22.68
C ASP A 104 4.26 -28.97 -23.04
N PHE A 105 4.73 -28.05 -22.20
CA PHE A 105 4.58 -26.61 -22.40
C PHE A 105 5.96 -25.94 -22.45
N ASN A 106 6.13 -25.02 -23.40
CA ASN A 106 7.34 -24.20 -23.50
C ASN A 106 6.97 -22.75 -23.24
N LEU A 107 7.34 -22.21 -22.08
CA LEU A 107 7.08 -20.83 -21.72
C LEU A 107 8.13 -19.90 -22.35
N GLU A 108 7.67 -18.77 -22.86
CA GLU A 108 8.53 -17.66 -23.25
C GLU A 108 8.79 -16.74 -22.05
N GLU A 109 10.01 -16.24 -21.91
CA GLU A 109 10.30 -15.22 -20.90
C GLU A 109 9.42 -13.97 -21.11
N ASP A 110 8.74 -13.55 -20.05
CA ASP A 110 8.03 -12.27 -19.98
C ASP A 110 8.94 -11.21 -19.36
N VAL A 111 9.83 -10.68 -20.17
CA VAL A 111 10.86 -9.73 -19.72
C VAL A 111 10.24 -8.46 -19.14
N LEU A 112 9.09 -8.06 -19.62
CA LEU A 112 8.38 -6.84 -19.21
C LEU A 112 7.20 -7.07 -18.27
N GLY A 113 6.78 -8.32 -18.03
CA GLY A 113 5.63 -8.63 -17.18
C GLY A 113 4.28 -8.14 -17.72
N LEU A 114 4.12 -8.03 -19.04
CA LEU A 114 2.93 -7.43 -19.66
C LEU A 114 1.67 -8.28 -19.55
N GLU A 115 1.80 -9.60 -19.41
CA GLU A 115 0.69 -10.55 -19.31
C GLU A 115 0.35 -10.91 -17.84
N ALA A 116 0.92 -10.19 -16.91
CA ALA A 116 0.76 -10.47 -15.50
C ALA A 116 -0.68 -10.29 -15.01
N VAL A 117 -1.08 -11.11 -14.03
CA VAL A 117 -2.40 -11.05 -13.41
C VAL A 117 -2.43 -9.97 -12.33
N VAL A 118 -3.54 -9.23 -12.26
CA VAL A 118 -3.83 -8.22 -11.24
C VAL A 118 -5.19 -8.49 -10.58
N VAL A 119 -5.34 -8.07 -9.33
CA VAL A 119 -6.58 -8.27 -8.55
C VAL A 119 -7.22 -6.96 -8.12
N THR A 120 -6.46 -5.87 -8.04
CA THR A 120 -6.89 -4.60 -7.41
C THR A 120 -7.99 -3.89 -8.21
N ALA A 121 -8.02 -4.02 -9.53
CA ALA A 121 -9.01 -3.35 -10.38
C ALA A 121 -10.45 -3.82 -10.13
N THR A 122 -10.64 -5.12 -9.87
CA THR A 122 -11.96 -5.77 -9.83
C THR A 122 -12.19 -6.63 -8.59
N ARG A 123 -11.23 -6.74 -7.68
CA ARG A 123 -11.16 -7.73 -6.58
C ARG A 123 -11.19 -9.20 -7.08
N ASN A 124 -10.93 -9.42 -8.36
CA ASN A 124 -10.77 -10.73 -8.98
C ASN A 124 -9.49 -10.76 -9.78
N ALA A 125 -8.89 -11.94 -9.88
CA ALA A 125 -7.69 -12.15 -10.68
C ALA A 125 -8.01 -12.03 -12.17
N ILE A 126 -7.46 -11.03 -12.85
CA ILE A 126 -7.61 -10.81 -14.29
C ILE A 126 -6.26 -10.41 -14.88
N PRO A 127 -5.96 -10.75 -16.15
CA PRO A 127 -4.78 -10.22 -16.82
C PRO A 127 -4.79 -8.68 -16.83
N ALA A 128 -3.66 -8.06 -16.49
CA ALA A 128 -3.56 -6.60 -16.38
C ALA A 128 -3.98 -5.88 -17.67
N PHE A 129 -3.60 -6.45 -18.82
CA PHE A 129 -3.94 -5.88 -20.13
C PHE A 129 -5.44 -5.97 -20.48
N LEU A 130 -6.21 -6.87 -19.84
CA LEU A 130 -7.68 -6.97 -19.98
C LEU A 130 -8.44 -6.15 -18.94
N SER A 131 -7.72 -5.55 -18.00
CA SER A 131 -8.34 -4.73 -16.96
C SER A 131 -8.99 -3.47 -17.57
N PRO A 132 -10.25 -3.19 -17.25
CA PRO A 132 -10.92 -1.96 -17.69
C PRO A 132 -10.38 -0.71 -16.99
N ILE A 133 -9.56 -0.87 -15.96
CA ILE A 133 -8.90 0.19 -15.20
C ILE A 133 -7.39 -0.07 -15.23
N ILE A 134 -6.61 1.00 -15.38
CA ILE A 134 -5.15 0.87 -15.36
C ILE A 134 -4.71 0.42 -13.97
N VAL A 135 -3.92 -0.65 -13.95
CA VAL A 135 -3.19 -1.12 -12.78
C VAL A 135 -1.71 -1.09 -13.11
N ASN A 136 -0.98 -0.19 -12.48
CA ASN A 136 0.48 -0.24 -12.53
C ASN A 136 0.96 -1.32 -11.59
N ARG A 137 1.96 -2.05 -12.01
CA ARG A 137 2.56 -3.15 -11.26
C ARG A 137 4.04 -2.89 -11.03
N LEU A 138 4.46 -2.96 -9.78
CA LEU A 138 5.85 -3.07 -9.39
C LEU A 138 6.08 -4.51 -8.93
N ASP A 139 6.90 -5.26 -9.64
CA ASP A 139 7.29 -6.62 -9.27
C ASP A 139 8.54 -6.61 -8.35
N ASP A 140 8.87 -7.76 -7.78
CA ASP A 140 10.03 -7.93 -6.90
C ASP A 140 11.37 -7.57 -7.59
N ARG A 141 11.46 -7.71 -8.92
CA ARG A 141 12.64 -7.34 -9.70
C ARG A 141 12.98 -5.85 -9.66
N ILE A 142 11.98 -4.96 -9.52
CA ILE A 142 12.26 -3.52 -9.41
C ILE A 142 12.93 -3.21 -8.06
N PHE A 143 12.48 -3.83 -6.97
CA PHE A 143 13.09 -3.66 -5.65
C PHE A 143 14.55 -4.15 -5.63
N ASP A 144 14.81 -5.28 -6.30
CA ASP A 144 16.17 -5.80 -6.45
C ASP A 144 17.06 -4.85 -7.29
N ARG A 145 16.60 -4.40 -8.46
CA ARG A 145 17.35 -3.49 -9.33
C ARG A 145 17.69 -2.17 -8.68
N THR A 146 16.76 -1.62 -7.91
CA THR A 146 16.91 -0.32 -7.24
C THR A 146 17.52 -0.43 -5.84
N GLN A 147 17.77 -1.67 -5.36
CA GLN A 147 18.25 -1.98 -4.01
C GLN A 147 17.34 -1.41 -2.91
N SER A 148 16.04 -1.34 -3.18
CA SER A 148 15.06 -0.86 -2.22
C SER A 148 14.93 -1.85 -1.06
N ILE A 149 15.24 -1.40 0.16
CA ILE A 149 15.20 -2.22 1.37
C ILE A 149 13.78 -2.30 1.91
N SER A 150 13.02 -1.21 1.78
CA SER A 150 11.63 -1.10 2.21
C SER A 150 10.69 -0.85 1.04
N LEU A 151 9.41 -1.12 1.27
CA LEU A 151 8.37 -0.83 0.28
C LEU A 151 8.36 0.65 -0.12
N ALA A 152 8.51 1.57 0.85
CA ALA A 152 8.50 3.00 0.59
C ALA A 152 9.52 3.40 -0.47
N GLU A 153 10.75 2.89 -0.39
CA GLU A 153 11.82 3.20 -1.34
C GLU A 153 11.46 2.75 -2.78
N GLY A 154 10.86 1.57 -2.93
CA GLY A 154 10.47 1.04 -4.24
C GLY A 154 9.30 1.75 -4.91
N LEU A 155 8.42 2.39 -4.14
CA LEU A 155 7.24 3.08 -4.69
C LEU A 155 7.58 4.31 -5.53
N HIS A 156 8.81 4.86 -5.42
CA HIS A 156 9.29 5.93 -6.32
C HIS A 156 9.31 5.52 -7.80
N PHE A 157 9.41 4.23 -8.09
CA PHE A 157 9.54 3.69 -9.44
C PHE A 157 8.18 3.36 -10.10
N SER A 158 7.15 4.18 -9.78
CA SER A 158 5.86 4.16 -10.45
C SER A 158 5.42 5.59 -10.80
N PRO A 159 4.94 5.85 -12.03
CA PRO A 159 4.44 7.17 -12.39
C PRO A 159 3.30 7.60 -11.48
N GLY A 160 3.22 8.88 -11.16
CA GLY A 160 2.21 9.43 -10.26
C GLY A 160 2.50 9.23 -8.78
N LEU A 161 3.52 8.45 -8.41
CA LEU A 161 3.91 8.24 -7.02
C LEU A 161 5.17 9.02 -6.67
N ARG A 162 5.21 9.52 -5.45
CA ARG A 162 6.36 10.16 -4.84
C ARG A 162 6.35 9.93 -3.33
N ILE A 163 7.47 9.53 -2.80
CA ILE A 163 7.69 9.43 -1.36
C ILE A 163 8.36 10.71 -0.88
N GLU A 164 7.91 11.24 0.24
CA GLU A 164 8.56 12.39 0.88
C GLU A 164 8.60 12.22 2.40
N ASN A 165 9.59 12.82 3.02
CA ASN A 165 9.67 12.99 4.46
C ASN A 165 9.10 14.35 4.84
N ASN A 166 7.98 14.38 5.57
CA ASN A 166 7.33 15.62 5.99
C ASN A 166 7.94 16.18 7.27
N CYS A 167 8.48 15.34 8.11
CA CYS A 167 9.15 15.73 9.36
C CYS A 167 10.52 15.06 9.40
N GLN A 168 11.57 15.88 9.45
CA GLN A 168 12.95 15.42 9.54
C GLN A 168 13.21 14.72 10.87
N ASN A 169 12.74 15.32 11.98
CA ASN A 169 13.02 14.83 13.33
C ASN A 169 12.40 13.47 13.66
N CYS A 170 11.25 13.10 13.08
CA CYS A 170 10.64 11.79 13.28
C CYS A 170 10.75 10.87 12.05
N GLY A 171 11.24 11.40 10.91
CA GLY A 171 11.28 10.67 9.65
C GLY A 171 9.89 10.25 9.18
N PHE A 172 8.92 11.18 9.24
CA PHE A 172 7.55 10.94 8.83
C PHE A 172 7.46 10.81 7.31
N THR A 173 7.43 9.57 6.83
CA THR A 173 7.43 9.25 5.41
C THR A 173 6.01 9.15 4.87
N GLN A 174 5.70 9.93 3.85
CA GLN A 174 4.40 9.92 3.16
C GLN A 174 4.52 9.49 1.70
N LEU A 175 3.53 8.70 1.26
CA LEU A 175 3.31 8.41 -0.16
C LEU A 175 2.36 9.47 -0.74
N ARG A 176 2.84 10.27 -1.68
CA ARG A 176 1.96 11.14 -2.49
C ARG A 176 1.58 10.45 -3.79
N MET A 177 0.32 10.54 -4.16
CA MET A 177 -0.19 10.00 -5.42
C MET A 177 -0.85 11.11 -6.24
N ASN A 178 -0.36 11.35 -7.47
CA ASN A 178 -0.82 12.43 -8.34
C ASN A 178 -0.91 13.78 -7.60
N GLY A 179 0.13 14.11 -6.82
CA GLY A 179 0.22 15.36 -6.05
C GLY A 179 -0.60 15.42 -4.76
N LEU A 180 -1.53 14.51 -4.54
CA LEU A 180 -2.30 14.42 -3.30
C LEU A 180 -1.50 13.74 -2.19
N GLU A 181 -1.73 14.15 -0.95
CA GLU A 181 -1.02 13.67 0.24
C GLU A 181 -1.31 12.21 0.59
N GLY A 182 -0.47 11.63 1.43
CA GLY A 182 -0.58 10.23 1.85
C GLY A 182 -1.95 9.78 2.33
N PRO A 183 -2.64 10.57 3.16
CA PRO A 183 -3.98 10.23 3.66
C PRO A 183 -5.07 10.06 2.61
N TYR A 184 -4.82 10.48 1.37
CA TYR A 184 -5.72 10.28 0.22
C TYR A 184 -5.51 8.95 -0.50
N THR A 185 -4.52 8.16 -0.08
CA THR A 185 -4.18 6.87 -0.68
C THR A 185 -4.51 5.72 0.26
N GLN A 186 -5.32 4.77 -0.20
CA GLN A 186 -5.63 3.56 0.55
C GLN A 186 -4.53 2.51 0.36
N ILE A 187 -3.90 2.09 1.47
CA ILE A 187 -2.92 1.00 1.48
C ILE A 187 -3.59 -0.30 1.88
N LEU A 188 -3.34 -1.34 1.10
CA LEU A 188 -3.92 -2.68 1.31
C LEU A 188 -2.81 -3.72 1.35
N ILE A 189 -3.02 -4.80 2.08
CA ILE A 189 -2.27 -6.06 1.96
C ILE A 189 -3.26 -7.15 1.53
N ASN A 190 -2.98 -7.83 0.43
CA ASN A 190 -3.83 -8.87 -0.16
C ASN A 190 -5.31 -8.41 -0.30
N SER A 191 -5.49 -7.19 -0.83
CA SER A 191 -6.80 -6.54 -1.07
C SER A 191 -7.59 -6.21 0.20
N ARG A 192 -6.94 -6.10 1.37
CA ARG A 192 -7.58 -5.78 2.65
C ARG A 192 -6.96 -4.55 3.27
N PRO A 193 -7.76 -3.63 3.81
CA PRO A 193 -7.23 -2.51 4.56
C PRO A 193 -6.59 -3.07 5.85
N VAL A 194 -5.27 -2.95 5.93
CA VAL A 194 -4.51 -3.45 7.08
C VAL A 194 -4.06 -2.29 7.97
N PHE A 195 -3.84 -1.12 7.36
CA PHE A 195 -3.34 0.01 8.11
C PHE A 195 -4.47 0.84 8.68
N SER A 196 -4.47 0.91 9.99
CA SER A 196 -5.29 1.75 10.82
C SER A 196 -4.87 3.23 10.74
N ALA A 197 -5.56 4.09 11.46
CA ALA A 197 -5.26 5.51 11.55
C ALA A 197 -3.81 5.80 12.03
N LEU A 198 -3.21 4.95 12.89
CA LEU A 198 -1.85 5.14 13.40
C LEU A 198 -0.75 4.55 12.53
N ALA A 199 -1.02 3.43 11.88
CA ALA A 199 0.00 2.68 11.14
C ALA A 199 0.13 3.10 9.67
N GLY A 200 -0.80 3.90 9.14
CA GLY A 200 -0.90 4.22 7.72
C GLY A 200 0.32 4.94 7.13
N VAL A 201 1.09 5.64 7.94
CA VAL A 201 2.27 6.38 7.48
C VAL A 201 3.55 5.56 7.71
N TYR A 202 3.83 5.21 8.97
CA TYR A 202 5.08 4.52 9.31
C TYR A 202 5.12 3.07 8.78
N GLY A 203 3.95 2.46 8.57
CA GLY A 203 3.84 1.08 8.09
C GLY A 203 4.53 0.81 6.76
N LEU A 204 4.61 1.79 5.86
CA LEU A 204 5.27 1.61 4.56
C LEU A 204 6.78 1.34 4.67
N GLU A 205 7.46 1.93 5.64
CA GLU A 205 8.89 1.66 5.88
C GLU A 205 9.13 0.35 6.64
N MET A 206 8.11 -0.12 7.38
CA MET A 206 8.19 -1.35 8.16
C MET A 206 7.94 -2.60 7.29
N ILE A 207 7.36 -2.46 6.10
CA ILE A 207 7.11 -3.57 5.18
C ILE A 207 8.39 -3.88 4.40
N PRO A 208 9.03 -5.03 4.63
CA PRO A 208 10.23 -5.41 3.92
C PRO A 208 9.89 -5.92 2.51
N THR A 209 10.76 -5.63 1.56
CA THR A 209 10.55 -6.04 0.15
C THR A 209 10.58 -7.57 -0.03
N ASN A 210 11.24 -8.32 0.85
CA ASN A 210 11.35 -9.78 0.76
C ASN A 210 10.02 -10.53 0.94
N MET A 211 9.00 -9.91 1.57
CA MET A 211 7.66 -10.49 1.68
C MET A 211 6.77 -10.17 0.47
N VAL A 212 7.17 -9.20 -0.35
CA VAL A 212 6.35 -8.68 -1.46
C VAL A 212 6.59 -9.50 -2.72
N GLU A 213 5.52 -10.02 -3.32
CA GLU A 213 5.54 -10.57 -4.68
C GLU A 213 5.43 -9.45 -5.70
N ARG A 214 4.47 -8.56 -5.48
CA ARG A 214 4.24 -7.38 -6.32
C ARG A 214 3.43 -6.33 -5.59
N VAL A 215 3.49 -5.11 -6.09
CA VAL A 215 2.59 -4.02 -5.68
C VAL A 215 1.72 -3.63 -6.85
N GLU A 216 0.42 -3.57 -6.64
CA GLU A 216 -0.56 -3.14 -7.61
C GLU A 216 -1.07 -1.74 -7.25
N ILE A 217 -0.98 -0.80 -8.17
CA ILE A 217 -1.32 0.60 -7.96
C ILE A 217 -2.45 0.98 -8.92
N VAL A 218 -3.58 1.40 -8.34
CA VAL A 218 -4.72 1.94 -9.07
C VAL A 218 -4.83 3.42 -8.75
N ARG A 219 -4.66 4.28 -9.74
CA ARG A 219 -4.78 5.73 -9.59
C ARG A 219 -6.22 6.19 -9.81
N GLY A 220 -6.61 7.30 -9.15
CA GLY A 220 -7.99 7.78 -9.15
C GLY A 220 -8.86 7.10 -8.09
N GLY A 221 -10.10 7.50 -7.95
CA GLY A 221 -10.99 7.06 -6.88
C GLY A 221 -11.18 5.54 -6.80
N GLY A 222 -10.53 4.90 -5.84
CA GLY A 222 -10.66 3.47 -5.52
C GLY A 222 -11.77 3.14 -4.52
N SER A 223 -12.41 4.16 -3.95
CA SER A 223 -13.39 4.04 -2.87
C SER A 223 -14.59 3.14 -3.21
N ALA A 224 -14.95 3.02 -4.47
CA ALA A 224 -16.06 2.16 -4.90
C ALA A 224 -15.85 0.66 -4.61
N LEU A 225 -14.62 0.20 -4.41
CA LEU A 225 -14.35 -1.17 -3.99
C LEU A 225 -13.79 -1.25 -2.57
N TYR A 226 -12.93 -0.30 -2.18
CA TYR A 226 -12.12 -0.40 -0.98
C TYR A 226 -12.55 0.53 0.16
N GLY A 227 -13.61 1.36 -0.06
CA GLY A 227 -14.16 2.24 0.95
C GLY A 227 -13.45 3.59 1.05
N GLY A 228 -13.64 4.28 2.17
CA GLY A 228 -13.09 5.62 2.42
C GLY A 228 -11.57 5.67 2.32
N ASN A 229 -11.03 6.89 2.14
CA ASN A 229 -9.62 7.24 2.00
C ASN A 229 -8.96 6.88 0.64
N ALA A 230 -9.63 6.19 -0.28
CA ALA A 230 -9.11 5.91 -1.62
C ALA A 230 -9.48 7.02 -2.62
N ILE A 231 -9.15 8.28 -2.30
CA ILE A 231 -9.41 9.46 -3.14
C ILE A 231 -8.39 9.56 -4.28
N ALA A 232 -7.11 9.54 -3.95
CA ALA A 232 -6.01 9.57 -4.93
C ALA A 232 -5.85 8.23 -5.62
N GLY A 233 -6.11 7.15 -4.89
CA GLY A 233 -6.02 5.80 -5.40
C GLY A 233 -5.78 4.76 -4.32
N THR A 234 -5.34 3.59 -4.78
CA THR A 234 -5.11 2.42 -3.93
C THR A 234 -3.76 1.80 -4.25
N VAL A 235 -2.99 1.47 -3.23
CA VAL A 235 -1.75 0.68 -3.31
C VAL A 235 -2.00 -0.64 -2.60
N ASN A 236 -1.97 -1.73 -3.34
CA ASN A 236 -2.25 -3.08 -2.85
C ASN A 236 -0.98 -3.92 -2.91
N ILE A 237 -0.51 -4.34 -1.77
CA ILE A 237 0.67 -5.17 -1.59
C ILE A 237 0.23 -6.62 -1.64
N ILE A 238 0.74 -7.37 -2.61
CA ILE A 238 0.50 -8.80 -2.74
C ILE A 238 1.71 -9.53 -2.18
N THR A 239 1.49 -10.35 -1.18
CA THR A 239 2.55 -11.14 -0.53
C THR A 239 2.89 -12.39 -1.32
N LYS A 240 4.11 -12.91 -1.14
CA LYS A 240 4.58 -14.13 -1.78
C LYS A 240 3.77 -15.34 -1.31
N ASP A 241 3.13 -16.04 -2.24
CA ASP A 241 2.48 -17.33 -1.96
C ASP A 241 3.55 -18.45 -1.84
N PRO A 242 3.41 -19.39 -0.89
CA PRO A 242 4.28 -20.56 -0.83
C PRO A 242 3.97 -21.52 -1.97
N LEU A 243 4.80 -21.52 -3.01
CA LEU A 243 4.64 -22.34 -4.20
C LEU A 243 5.62 -23.52 -4.24
N PHE A 244 6.81 -23.37 -3.67
CA PHE A 244 7.87 -24.39 -3.61
C PHE A 244 8.72 -24.22 -2.35
N ASN A 245 9.41 -25.27 -1.95
CA ASN A 245 10.32 -25.22 -0.81
C ASN A 245 11.54 -24.38 -1.18
N HIS A 246 11.76 -23.29 -0.46
CA HIS A 246 12.94 -22.45 -0.62
C HIS A 246 13.34 -21.77 0.69
N PHE A 247 14.56 -21.29 0.73
CA PHE A 247 15.09 -20.44 1.78
C PHE A 247 15.98 -19.37 1.16
N GLU A 248 15.75 -18.13 1.53
CA GLU A 248 16.47 -16.95 1.07
C GLU A 248 16.96 -16.15 2.27
N TYR A 249 18.18 -15.68 2.19
CA TYR A 249 18.81 -14.83 3.18
C TYR A 249 19.47 -13.65 2.48
N ASN A 250 19.14 -12.43 2.92
CA ASN A 250 19.74 -11.21 2.40
C ASN A 250 20.33 -10.38 3.54
N SER A 251 21.51 -9.84 3.33
CA SER A 251 22.15 -8.88 4.22
C SER A 251 22.57 -7.65 3.43
N ASN A 252 22.26 -6.48 3.95
CA ASN A 252 22.60 -5.20 3.33
C ASN A 252 23.34 -4.33 4.34
N LEU A 253 24.36 -3.65 3.86
CA LEU A 253 25.09 -2.60 4.57
C LEU A 253 25.18 -1.37 3.68
N ALA A 254 24.46 -0.32 4.04
CA ALA A 254 24.60 0.98 3.41
C ALA A 254 25.47 1.89 4.28
N ILE A 255 26.38 2.61 3.66
CA ILE A 255 27.26 3.58 4.34
C ILE A 255 27.03 4.93 3.67
N THR A 256 26.58 5.90 4.46
CA THR A 256 26.37 7.27 4.02
C THR A 256 27.56 8.12 4.42
N ASN A 257 28.15 8.81 3.43
CA ASN A 257 29.30 9.72 3.61
C ASN A 257 30.50 9.11 4.36
N PHE A 258 30.67 7.77 4.30
CA PHE A 258 31.69 7.00 5.05
C PHE A 258 31.62 7.12 6.59
N GLU A 259 30.57 7.69 7.14
CA GLU A 259 30.41 7.97 8.57
C GLU A 259 29.26 7.21 9.18
N ASN A 260 28.11 7.16 8.49
CA ASN A 260 26.89 6.58 9.02
C ASN A 260 26.56 5.23 8.36
N SER A 261 26.10 4.28 9.17
CA SER A 261 25.73 2.94 8.71
C SER A 261 24.24 2.66 8.88
N ASP A 262 23.66 2.03 7.85
CA ASP A 262 22.33 1.43 7.84
C ASP A 262 22.50 -0.06 7.48
N LYS A 263 22.11 -0.94 8.37
CA LYS A 263 22.29 -2.38 8.28
C LYS A 263 20.92 -3.05 8.22
N SER A 264 20.73 -3.95 7.30
CA SER A 264 19.53 -4.77 7.30
C SER A 264 19.85 -6.24 7.05
N LEU A 265 18.99 -7.07 7.64
CA LEU A 265 19.01 -8.51 7.52
C LEU A 265 17.59 -8.96 7.20
N SER A 266 17.42 -9.76 6.16
CA SER A 266 16.14 -10.38 5.86
C SER A 266 16.27 -11.87 5.60
N VAL A 267 15.26 -12.60 6.02
CA VAL A 267 15.08 -14.03 5.75
C VAL A 267 13.71 -14.26 5.18
N ASN A 268 13.61 -15.17 4.23
CA ASN A 268 12.35 -15.64 3.65
C ASN A 268 12.48 -17.14 3.39
N GLY A 269 11.44 -17.89 3.65
CA GLY A 269 11.42 -19.30 3.34
C GLY A 269 10.02 -19.85 3.25
N SER A 270 9.82 -20.87 2.44
CA SER A 270 8.54 -21.55 2.35
C SER A 270 8.69 -23.06 2.38
N LEU A 271 7.68 -23.68 2.96
CA LEU A 271 7.47 -25.12 3.01
C LEU A 271 6.12 -25.44 2.39
N VAL A 272 6.11 -26.38 1.47
CA VAL A 272 4.93 -26.74 0.71
C VAL A 272 4.84 -28.25 0.64
N SER A 273 3.62 -28.80 0.78
CA SER A 273 3.38 -30.22 0.59
C SER A 273 3.53 -30.62 -0.88
N ASP A 274 3.90 -31.88 -1.14
CA ASP A 274 4.06 -32.41 -2.50
C ASP A 274 2.76 -32.32 -3.34
N GLN A 275 1.60 -32.34 -2.66
CA GLN A 275 0.29 -32.20 -3.32
C GLN A 275 -0.18 -30.75 -3.48
N LEU A 276 0.58 -29.77 -3.01
CA LEU A 276 0.22 -28.35 -2.99
C LEU A 276 -1.14 -28.07 -2.33
N ASP A 277 -1.59 -28.94 -1.44
CA ASP A 277 -2.81 -28.77 -0.67
C ASP A 277 -2.61 -27.86 0.54
N ARG A 278 -1.37 -27.63 0.97
CA ARG A 278 -0.99 -26.75 2.08
C ARG A 278 0.43 -26.21 1.90
N GLY A 279 0.62 -25.01 2.39
CA GLY A 279 1.93 -24.38 2.37
C GLY A 279 2.00 -23.25 3.38
N ILE A 280 3.21 -22.92 3.79
CA ILE A 280 3.52 -21.80 4.66
C ILE A 280 4.77 -21.09 4.16
N THR A 281 4.71 -19.77 4.08
CA THR A 281 5.86 -18.89 3.92
C THR A 281 6.08 -18.17 5.25
N PHE A 282 7.30 -18.05 5.69
CA PHE A 282 7.69 -17.21 6.81
C PHE A 282 8.72 -16.19 6.33
N PHE A 283 8.68 -15.00 6.90
CA PHE A 283 9.65 -13.95 6.62
C PHE A 283 10.04 -13.22 7.90
N GLY A 284 11.27 -12.74 7.91
CA GLY A 284 11.83 -11.93 8.97
C GLY A 284 12.66 -10.80 8.38
N PHE A 285 12.64 -9.66 9.04
CA PHE A 285 13.41 -8.48 8.65
C PHE A 285 13.86 -7.73 9.89
N ASN A 286 15.14 -7.37 9.92
CA ASN A 286 15.69 -6.50 10.94
C ASN A 286 16.49 -5.40 10.25
N ARG A 287 16.28 -4.13 10.66
CA ARG A 287 17.02 -2.96 10.18
C ARG A 287 17.51 -2.13 11.35
N SER A 288 18.75 -1.71 11.32
CA SER A 288 19.34 -0.80 12.30
C SER A 288 20.11 0.28 11.58
N ARG A 289 19.71 1.54 11.77
CA ARG A 289 20.31 2.73 11.20
C ARG A 289 20.75 3.67 12.33
N ASN A 290 21.97 4.18 12.23
CA ASN A 290 22.46 5.23 13.10
C ASN A 290 21.85 6.59 12.69
N PRO A 291 21.72 7.56 13.60
CA PRO A 291 21.35 8.93 13.24
C PRO A 291 22.49 9.58 12.45
N TRP A 292 22.16 10.50 11.55
CA TRP A 292 23.14 11.24 10.77
C TRP A 292 22.73 12.70 10.64
N ASP A 293 23.65 13.57 11.07
CA ASP A 293 23.60 15.02 10.94
C ASP A 293 24.45 15.38 9.70
N ALA A 294 23.80 15.78 8.63
CA ALA A 294 24.43 16.02 7.33
C ALA A 294 25.03 17.42 7.22
N ASN A 295 24.49 18.39 7.94
CA ASN A 295 24.84 19.81 7.83
C ASN A 295 25.68 20.29 9.03
N GLY A 296 25.80 19.50 10.10
CA GLY A 296 26.60 19.81 11.30
C GLY A 296 25.93 20.79 12.26
N ASP A 297 24.60 20.90 12.24
CA ASP A 297 23.84 21.79 13.13
C ASP A 297 23.47 21.13 14.48
N GLY A 298 23.83 19.86 14.68
CA GLY A 298 23.53 19.08 15.87
C GLY A 298 22.19 18.37 15.84
N LEU A 299 21.42 18.49 14.74
CA LEU A 299 20.15 17.80 14.52
C LEU A 299 20.29 16.80 13.37
N SER A 300 19.64 15.68 13.47
CA SER A 300 19.76 14.62 12.46
C SER A 300 18.82 14.82 11.26
N GLU A 301 19.35 14.77 10.04
CA GLU A 301 18.57 14.62 8.80
C GLU A 301 18.10 13.18 8.61
N MET A 302 18.83 12.20 9.15
CA MET A 302 18.40 10.81 9.16
C MET A 302 18.21 10.33 10.61
N THR A 303 17.03 9.83 10.91
CA THR A 303 16.69 9.36 12.26
C THR A 303 17.43 8.07 12.61
N LYS A 304 17.72 7.87 13.89
CA LYS A 304 18.05 6.56 14.46
C LYS A 304 16.85 5.63 14.29
N LEU A 305 17.07 4.42 13.78
CA LEU A 305 16.02 3.45 13.50
C LEU A 305 16.46 2.06 13.94
N ASN A 306 15.58 1.35 14.66
CA ASN A 306 15.68 -0.09 14.86
C ASN A 306 14.31 -0.70 14.55
N ASN A 307 14.27 -1.60 13.58
CA ASN A 307 13.05 -2.27 13.14
C ASN A 307 13.22 -3.78 13.22
N LEU A 308 12.18 -4.47 13.68
CA LEU A 308 12.05 -5.93 13.58
C LEU A 308 10.66 -6.25 13.07
N THR A 309 10.58 -6.91 11.92
CA THR A 309 9.34 -7.42 11.32
C THR A 309 9.43 -8.92 11.19
N LEU A 310 8.42 -9.63 11.68
CA LEU A 310 8.26 -11.08 11.53
C LEU A 310 6.87 -11.36 11.00
N GLY A 311 6.73 -12.36 10.14
CA GLY A 311 5.43 -12.74 9.65
C GLY A 311 5.41 -14.12 9.01
N ALA A 312 4.18 -14.59 8.77
CA ALA A 312 3.92 -15.84 8.08
C ALA A 312 2.61 -15.73 7.28
N ASP A 313 2.64 -16.31 6.09
CA ASP A 313 1.48 -16.52 5.24
C ASP A 313 1.31 -18.01 4.99
N ALA A 314 0.11 -18.54 5.18
CA ALA A 314 -0.14 -19.96 5.01
C ALA A 314 -1.47 -20.21 4.32
N TYR A 315 -1.57 -21.35 3.65
CA TYR A 315 -2.82 -21.83 3.08
C TYR A 315 -3.03 -23.32 3.32
N TRP A 316 -4.30 -23.69 3.29
CA TRP A 316 -4.76 -25.08 3.25
C TRP A 316 -5.95 -25.17 2.29
N LYS A 317 -5.92 -26.15 1.40
CA LYS A 317 -7.00 -26.51 0.48
C LYS A 317 -7.73 -27.74 0.98
N PRO A 318 -8.80 -27.60 1.78
CA PRO A 318 -9.58 -28.74 2.30
C PRO A 318 -10.22 -29.58 1.19
N SER A 319 -10.42 -28.99 0.02
CA SER A 319 -10.91 -29.63 -1.19
C SER A 319 -10.38 -28.89 -2.41
N GLU A 320 -10.51 -29.49 -3.60
CA GLU A 320 -10.16 -28.88 -4.89
C GLU A 320 -10.89 -27.56 -5.20
N ARG A 321 -11.97 -27.28 -4.45
CA ARG A 321 -12.82 -26.09 -4.63
C ARG A 321 -12.74 -25.10 -3.49
N SER A 322 -11.92 -25.36 -2.50
CA SER A 322 -11.86 -24.51 -1.33
C SER A 322 -10.42 -24.21 -0.91
N ARG A 323 -10.18 -22.98 -0.51
CA ARG A 323 -8.90 -22.53 0.03
C ARG A 323 -9.14 -21.74 1.31
N LEU A 324 -8.50 -22.14 2.38
CA LEU A 324 -8.36 -21.37 3.61
C LEU A 324 -6.96 -20.76 3.62
N SER A 325 -6.87 -19.46 3.82
CA SER A 325 -5.60 -18.76 3.93
C SER A 325 -5.59 -17.92 5.20
N TRP A 326 -4.43 -17.80 5.84
CA TRP A 326 -4.22 -16.95 7.01
C TRP A 326 -2.83 -16.33 6.96
N ASN A 327 -2.74 -15.13 7.51
CA ASN A 327 -1.50 -14.39 7.64
C ASN A 327 -1.33 -13.87 9.07
N LEU A 328 -0.08 -13.75 9.50
CA LEU A 328 0.32 -13.15 10.76
C LEU A 328 1.44 -12.17 10.51
N LEU A 329 1.43 -11.04 11.22
CA LEU A 329 2.41 -9.97 11.07
C LEU A 329 2.68 -9.34 12.44
N PHE A 330 3.96 -9.25 12.79
CA PHE A 330 4.45 -8.62 14.00
C PHE A 330 5.54 -7.63 13.60
N MET A 331 5.39 -6.37 14.01
CA MET A 331 6.36 -5.33 13.75
C MET A 331 6.67 -4.59 15.04
N LYS A 332 7.95 -4.35 15.29
CA LYS A 332 8.43 -3.52 16.38
C LYS A 332 9.41 -2.51 15.83
N GLU A 333 9.19 -1.23 16.08
CA GLU A 333 10.06 -0.17 15.62
C GLU A 333 10.36 0.81 16.74
N PHE A 334 11.63 1.13 16.90
CA PHE A 334 12.12 2.29 17.63
C PHE A 334 12.68 3.29 16.62
N ARG A 335 12.25 4.55 16.75
CA ARG A 335 12.69 5.65 15.90
C ARG A 335 12.96 6.88 16.76
N ARG A 336 14.09 7.56 16.55
CA ARG A 336 14.40 8.82 17.21
C ARG A 336 15.18 9.75 16.28
N GLY A 337 14.77 11.01 16.24
CA GLY A 337 15.49 12.12 15.59
C GLY A 337 15.60 13.31 16.53
N GLY A 338 16.15 14.40 16.01
CA GLY A 338 16.58 15.56 16.77
C GLY A 338 18.07 15.48 17.11
N GLY A 339 18.44 15.92 18.31
CA GLY A 339 19.82 15.93 18.78
C GLY A 339 20.04 15.08 20.03
N ASP A 340 21.24 15.17 20.60
CA ASP A 340 21.61 14.67 21.93
C ASP A 340 21.22 13.19 22.16
N PHE A 341 21.61 12.29 21.26
CA PHE A 341 21.17 10.87 21.25
C PHE A 341 21.63 10.05 22.46
N ASP A 342 22.59 10.54 23.24
CA ASP A 342 23.15 9.85 24.40
C ASP A 342 22.38 10.08 25.71
N VAL A 343 21.38 11.00 25.68
CA VAL A 343 20.53 11.31 26.84
C VAL A 343 19.09 10.91 26.61
N GLN A 344 18.27 10.94 27.65
CA GLN A 344 16.83 10.70 27.52
C GLN A 344 16.18 11.79 26.66
N PRO A 345 15.08 11.50 25.92
CA PRO A 345 14.44 12.47 25.02
C PRO A 345 14.13 13.81 25.68
N HIS A 346 13.62 13.80 26.93
CA HIS A 346 13.28 15.01 27.68
C HIS A 346 14.48 15.80 28.20
N GLN A 347 15.70 15.27 28.05
CA GLN A 347 16.96 15.94 28.41
C GLN A 347 17.64 16.53 27.16
N ALA A 348 17.19 16.16 25.97
CA ALA A 348 17.72 16.69 24.72
C ALA A 348 17.17 18.09 24.44
N SER A 349 17.95 18.89 23.71
CA SER A 349 17.53 20.21 23.23
C SER A 349 16.31 20.13 22.33
N LEU A 350 16.25 19.10 21.47
CA LEU A 350 15.13 18.72 20.62
C LEU A 350 15.15 17.21 20.43
N ALA A 351 14.03 16.55 20.65
CA ALA A 351 13.87 15.13 20.34
C ALA A 351 12.44 14.78 19.90
N GLU A 352 12.34 13.92 18.91
CA GLU A 352 11.14 13.20 18.57
C GLU A 352 11.44 11.70 18.61
N GLN A 353 10.72 10.96 19.43
CA GLN A 353 10.91 9.53 19.59
C GLN A 353 9.58 8.79 19.48
N LEU A 354 9.61 7.68 18.76
CA LEU A 354 8.48 6.79 18.57
C LEU A 354 8.89 5.34 18.84
N ASP A 355 8.08 4.66 19.60
CA ASP A 355 8.15 3.23 19.87
C ASP A 355 6.86 2.58 19.38
N HIS A 356 6.89 1.83 18.29
CA HIS A 356 5.74 1.13 17.73
C HIS A 356 5.80 -0.36 18.03
N ASP A 357 4.66 -0.93 18.42
CA ASP A 357 4.40 -2.36 18.51
C ASP A 357 3.10 -2.65 17.75
N ILE A 358 3.21 -3.32 16.60
CA ILE A 358 2.11 -3.59 15.68
C ILE A 358 1.95 -5.09 15.54
N ASN A 359 0.76 -5.58 15.87
CA ASN A 359 0.39 -6.97 15.75
C ASN A 359 -0.82 -7.07 14.83
N GLY A 360 -0.74 -7.89 13.80
CA GLY A 360 -1.79 -8.03 12.82
C GLY A 360 -1.92 -9.42 12.25
N GLY A 361 -3.04 -9.64 11.59
CA GLY A 361 -3.28 -10.88 10.88
C GLY A 361 -4.66 -10.92 10.24
N GLY A 362 -4.88 -11.95 9.45
CA GLY A 362 -6.13 -12.16 8.77
C GLY A 362 -6.37 -13.62 8.44
N ILE A 363 -7.62 -13.94 8.18
CA ILE A 363 -8.08 -15.24 7.72
C ILE A 363 -9.03 -15.05 6.54
N SER A 364 -8.96 -15.92 5.56
CA SER A 364 -9.93 -15.95 4.46
C SER A 364 -10.23 -17.36 4.01
N TYR A 365 -11.47 -17.56 3.65
CA TYR A 365 -11.95 -18.77 3.04
C TYR A 365 -12.56 -18.47 1.68
N GLU A 366 -12.10 -19.17 0.66
CA GLU A 366 -12.61 -19.10 -0.71
C GLU A 366 -13.22 -20.44 -1.11
N TYR A 367 -14.34 -20.39 -1.79
CA TYR A 367 -15.04 -21.55 -2.32
C TYR A 367 -15.49 -21.30 -3.75
N TYR A 368 -15.21 -22.26 -4.64
CA TYR A 368 -15.66 -22.29 -6.03
C TYR A 368 -16.83 -23.26 -6.20
N THR A 369 -17.87 -22.84 -6.91
CA THR A 369 -19.01 -23.71 -7.23
C THR A 369 -18.62 -24.83 -8.21
N LYS A 370 -19.45 -25.87 -8.32
CA LYS A 370 -19.16 -27.05 -9.17
C LYS A 370 -19.01 -26.72 -10.66
N ASP A 371 -19.70 -25.68 -11.11
CA ASP A 371 -19.64 -25.13 -12.47
C ASP A 371 -18.47 -24.16 -12.69
N ASN A 372 -17.67 -23.90 -11.66
CA ASN A 372 -16.60 -22.91 -11.60
C ASN A 372 -17.01 -21.47 -11.98
N ALA A 373 -18.31 -21.23 -12.20
CA ALA A 373 -18.84 -19.95 -12.61
C ALA A 373 -18.96 -18.94 -11.45
N ARG A 374 -18.84 -19.41 -10.20
CA ARG A 374 -19.00 -18.55 -9.02
C ARG A 374 -17.92 -18.83 -7.98
N LYS A 375 -17.40 -17.74 -7.41
CA LYS A 375 -16.50 -17.77 -6.26
C LYS A 375 -17.14 -17.02 -5.09
N ILE A 376 -17.13 -17.62 -3.91
CA ILE A 376 -17.55 -17.00 -2.65
C ILE A 376 -16.32 -16.87 -1.77
N SER A 377 -16.09 -15.68 -1.25
CA SER A 377 -14.99 -15.40 -0.34
C SER A 377 -15.53 -14.82 0.96
N VAL A 378 -15.04 -15.31 2.11
CA VAL A 378 -15.32 -14.75 3.44
C VAL A 378 -13.99 -14.45 4.08
N TYR A 379 -13.85 -13.29 4.72
CA TYR A 379 -12.59 -12.89 5.32
C TYR A 379 -12.78 -12.05 6.58
N SER A 380 -11.74 -12.06 7.40
CA SER A 380 -11.59 -11.16 8.54
C SER A 380 -10.13 -10.79 8.72
N SER A 381 -9.86 -9.57 9.14
CA SER A 381 -8.52 -9.10 9.50
C SER A 381 -8.58 -8.26 10.77
N LEU A 382 -7.47 -8.27 11.51
CA LEU A 382 -7.28 -7.51 12.73
C LEU A 382 -5.89 -6.90 12.70
N GLN A 383 -5.79 -5.64 13.17
CA GLN A 383 -4.52 -5.02 13.51
C GLN A 383 -4.65 -4.26 14.82
N GLN A 384 -3.68 -4.42 15.69
CA GLN A 384 -3.51 -3.64 16.90
C GLN A 384 -2.17 -2.91 16.84
N THR A 385 -2.18 -1.60 17.11
CA THR A 385 -0.99 -0.77 17.21
C THR A 385 -0.91 -0.14 18.59
N ASN A 386 0.21 -0.30 19.26
CA ASN A 386 0.56 0.45 20.45
C ASN A 386 1.75 1.35 20.10
N ARG A 387 1.66 2.62 20.46
CA ARG A 387 2.73 3.60 20.22
C ARG A 387 3.02 4.36 21.52
N GLY A 388 4.29 4.31 21.96
CA GLY A 388 4.87 5.29 22.85
C GLY A 388 5.42 6.44 22.01
N SER A 389 5.24 7.67 22.42
CA SER A 389 5.74 8.83 21.70
C SER A 389 6.35 9.86 22.66
N TYR A 390 7.31 10.59 22.15
CA TYR A 390 7.85 11.79 22.74
C TYR A 390 8.00 12.84 21.64
N TYR A 391 7.45 14.04 21.90
CA TYR A 391 7.56 15.19 21.00
C TYR A 391 7.88 16.42 21.83
N GLY A 392 9.15 16.78 21.98
CA GLY A 392 9.53 17.85 22.87
C GLY A 392 10.85 18.52 22.51
N SER A 393 10.99 19.73 23.04
CA SER A 393 12.17 20.58 22.91
C SER A 393 12.44 21.34 24.20
N GLY A 394 13.58 22.03 24.25
CA GLY A 394 13.99 22.84 25.40
C GLY A 394 14.38 22.00 26.63
N GLY A 395 14.62 20.70 26.44
CA GLY A 395 15.12 19.82 27.49
C GLY A 395 16.53 20.17 27.90
N SER A 396 16.90 19.72 29.10
CA SER A 396 18.26 19.82 29.61
C SER A 396 18.48 18.77 30.69
N ILE A 397 19.76 18.44 30.93
CA ILE A 397 20.14 17.59 32.07
C ILE A 397 19.97 18.43 33.34
N LEU A 398 18.97 18.07 34.15
CA LEU A 398 18.72 18.74 35.42
C LEU A 398 19.62 18.18 36.52
N THR A 399 20.35 19.05 37.19
CA THR A 399 21.17 18.75 38.37
C THR A 399 20.55 19.40 39.59
N ILE A 400 20.99 19.00 40.80
CA ILE A 400 20.57 19.63 42.05
C ILE A 400 20.95 21.13 42.01
N GLY A 401 19.90 21.99 42.09
CA GLY A 401 20.09 23.45 42.00
C GLY A 401 19.84 24.05 40.60
N SER A 402 19.51 23.25 39.59
CA SER A 402 19.08 23.78 38.30
C SER A 402 17.78 24.58 38.41
N ASN A 403 17.74 25.74 37.75
CA ASN A 403 16.46 26.45 37.55
C ASN A 403 15.64 25.71 36.52
N VAL A 404 14.45 25.24 36.91
CA VAL A 404 13.52 24.59 36.01
C VAL A 404 12.55 25.63 35.47
N GLY A 405 12.74 26.00 34.22
CA GLY A 405 11.84 26.92 33.50
C GLY A 405 10.69 26.20 32.80
N LEU A 406 9.83 26.96 32.15
CA LEU A 406 8.68 26.43 31.37
C LEU A 406 9.13 25.43 30.27
N PRO A 407 10.20 25.69 29.48
CA PRO A 407 10.65 24.73 28.47
C PRO A 407 11.03 23.36 29.04
N GLN A 408 11.75 23.31 30.16
CA GLN A 408 12.13 22.05 30.81
C GLN A 408 10.91 21.28 31.35
N LEU A 409 9.90 22.01 31.91
CA LEU A 409 8.65 21.39 32.37
C LEU A 409 7.85 20.82 31.20
N GLN A 410 7.77 21.53 30.07
CA GLN A 410 7.16 21.05 28.86
C GLN A 410 7.87 19.81 28.32
N ALA A 411 9.22 19.83 28.25
CA ALA A 411 10.01 18.69 27.82
C ALA A 411 9.76 17.43 28.67
N ILE A 412 9.75 17.54 30.01
CA ILE A 412 9.48 16.41 30.92
C ILE A 412 8.08 15.81 30.67
N ASN A 413 7.13 16.64 30.27
CA ASN A 413 5.73 16.24 30.10
C ASN A 413 5.34 15.84 28.66
N ALA A 414 6.26 15.90 27.70
CA ALA A 414 6.00 15.69 26.27
C ALA A 414 5.82 14.21 25.86
N TYR A 415 5.62 13.31 26.81
CA TYR A 415 5.36 11.89 26.56
C TYR A 415 3.90 11.60 26.22
N GLY A 416 3.68 10.71 25.26
CA GLY A 416 2.37 10.26 24.83
C GLY A 416 2.26 8.75 24.68
N VAL A 417 1.03 8.27 24.71
CA VAL A 417 0.68 6.87 24.45
C VAL A 417 -0.51 6.83 23.53
N SER A 418 -0.39 6.11 22.43
CA SER A 418 -1.49 5.88 21.50
C SER A 418 -1.77 4.39 21.38
N LYS A 419 -3.05 4.03 21.28
CA LYS A 419 -3.53 2.68 21.02
C LYS A 419 -4.53 2.71 19.88
N ASP A 420 -4.40 1.81 18.96
CA ASP A 420 -5.27 1.72 17.80
C ASP A 420 -5.63 0.25 17.54
N LEU A 421 -6.91 0.03 17.26
CA LEU A 421 -7.47 -1.27 16.88
C LEU A 421 -8.24 -1.11 15.59
N ALA A 422 -7.83 -1.83 14.55
CA ALA A 422 -8.55 -1.96 13.29
C ALA A 422 -9.05 -3.40 13.11
N LEU A 423 -10.33 -3.55 12.83
CA LEU A 423 -10.97 -4.81 12.50
C LEU A 423 -11.68 -4.64 11.15
N ALA A 424 -11.55 -5.64 10.28
CA ALA A 424 -12.38 -5.72 9.08
C ALA A 424 -12.89 -7.16 8.92
N ALA A 425 -14.16 -7.28 8.53
CA ALA A 425 -14.76 -8.57 8.21
C ALA A 425 -15.75 -8.40 7.05
N GLY A 426 -15.78 -9.35 6.13
CA GLY A 426 -16.64 -9.23 4.98
C GLY A 426 -16.81 -10.53 4.21
N TRP A 427 -17.70 -10.45 3.23
CA TRP A 427 -17.87 -11.50 2.23
C TRP A 427 -18.00 -10.90 0.84
N GLN A 428 -17.65 -11.68 -0.17
CA GLN A 428 -17.76 -11.32 -1.58
C GLN A 428 -18.24 -12.53 -2.36
N ILE A 429 -19.10 -12.28 -3.33
CA ILE A 429 -19.42 -13.20 -4.40
C ILE A 429 -18.91 -12.62 -5.72
N SER A 430 -18.26 -13.46 -6.52
CA SER A 430 -17.90 -13.19 -7.91
C SER A 430 -18.57 -14.24 -8.77
N ALA A 431 -19.28 -13.82 -9.82
CA ALA A 431 -20.04 -14.72 -10.68
C ALA A 431 -19.89 -14.31 -12.14
N GLU A 432 -19.68 -15.30 -13.00
CA GLU A 432 -19.68 -15.15 -14.45
C GLU A 432 -21.03 -15.67 -15.00
N PHE A 433 -21.55 -14.99 -15.99
CA PHE A 433 -22.82 -15.30 -16.64
C PHE A 433 -22.64 -15.32 -18.15
N ASP A 434 -23.54 -16.01 -18.83
CA ASP A 434 -23.61 -16.01 -20.29
C ASP A 434 -23.76 -14.61 -20.87
N GLY A 435 -23.30 -14.37 -22.10
CA GLY A 435 -23.36 -13.06 -22.74
C GLY A 435 -22.26 -12.08 -22.30
N GLY A 436 -21.22 -12.58 -21.66
CA GLY A 436 -20.03 -11.81 -21.28
C GLY A 436 -20.23 -10.89 -20.06
N PHE A 437 -21.17 -11.22 -19.19
CA PHE A 437 -21.39 -10.51 -17.92
C PHE A 437 -20.62 -11.16 -16.78
N SER A 438 -20.01 -10.33 -15.94
CA SER A 438 -19.50 -10.76 -14.65
C SER A 438 -19.95 -9.80 -13.55
N LEU A 439 -20.29 -10.34 -12.39
CA LEU A 439 -20.74 -9.62 -11.20
C LEU A 439 -19.73 -9.82 -10.07
N THR A 440 -19.36 -8.75 -9.40
CA THR A 440 -18.69 -8.79 -8.09
C THR A 440 -19.54 -7.99 -7.11
N ALA A 441 -19.97 -8.61 -6.00
CA ALA A 441 -20.77 -7.95 -4.98
C ALA A 441 -20.37 -8.45 -3.59
N GLY A 442 -20.52 -7.61 -2.58
CA GLY A 442 -20.20 -7.99 -1.21
C GLY A 442 -20.56 -6.95 -0.18
N ASN A 443 -20.32 -7.35 1.07
CA ASN A 443 -20.43 -6.47 2.23
C ASN A 443 -19.13 -6.52 3.03
N GLU A 444 -18.80 -5.42 3.66
CA GLU A 444 -17.63 -5.26 4.52
C GLU A 444 -17.97 -4.42 5.74
N TRP A 445 -17.70 -4.93 6.90
CA TRP A 445 -17.75 -4.18 8.14
C TRP A 445 -16.33 -3.83 8.56
N VAL A 446 -16.10 -2.54 8.86
CA VAL A 446 -14.81 -2.01 9.35
C VAL A 446 -15.06 -1.30 10.67
N HIS A 447 -14.26 -1.64 11.67
CA HIS A 447 -14.26 -1.02 12.98
C HIS A 447 -12.86 -0.52 13.30
N ASN A 448 -12.73 0.79 13.52
CA ASN A 448 -11.50 1.43 13.94
C ASN A 448 -11.70 2.13 15.28
N LYS A 449 -10.81 1.87 16.24
CA LYS A 449 -10.82 2.52 17.54
C LYS A 449 -9.44 3.06 17.87
N VAL A 450 -9.35 4.36 18.07
CA VAL A 450 -8.12 5.08 18.44
C VAL A 450 -8.28 5.71 19.80
N SER A 451 -7.24 5.58 20.63
CA SER A 451 -7.08 6.32 21.87
C SER A 451 -5.66 6.89 21.88
N ASP A 452 -5.55 8.20 21.88
CA ASP A 452 -4.28 8.93 21.92
C ASP A 452 -4.27 9.87 23.11
N ARG A 453 -3.21 9.84 23.94
CA ARG A 453 -3.13 10.61 25.16
C ARG A 453 -1.74 11.19 25.36
N MET A 454 -1.71 12.50 25.64
CA MET A 454 -0.50 13.23 26.07
C MET A 454 -0.86 14.06 27.31
N PRO A 455 -0.76 13.47 28.50
CA PRO A 455 -1.25 14.10 29.73
C PRO A 455 -0.58 15.44 30.03
N GLY A 456 0.73 15.58 29.72
CA GLY A 456 1.45 16.82 29.95
C GLY A 456 0.99 18.00 29.12
N TYR A 457 0.31 17.75 28.01
CA TYR A 457 -0.30 18.77 27.16
C TYR A 457 -1.84 18.84 27.33
N TYR A 458 -2.39 18.16 28.33
CA TYR A 458 -3.85 18.03 28.51
C TYR A 458 -4.56 17.59 27.20
N ARG A 459 -3.94 16.68 26.45
CA ARG A 459 -4.46 16.19 25.17
C ARG A 459 -4.95 14.76 25.28
N SER A 460 -6.17 14.53 24.80
CA SER A 460 -6.75 13.20 24.67
C SER A 460 -7.68 13.14 23.46
N ILE A 461 -7.47 12.15 22.60
CA ILE A 461 -8.37 11.81 21.50
C ILE A 461 -8.83 10.37 21.70
N ASN A 462 -10.14 10.17 21.81
CA ASN A 462 -10.76 8.86 21.83
C ASN A 462 -11.80 8.81 20.71
N GLN A 463 -11.58 7.99 19.70
CA GLN A 463 -12.43 7.93 18.52
C GLN A 463 -12.74 6.50 18.16
N THR A 464 -14.01 6.23 17.84
CA THR A 464 -14.49 4.96 17.30
C THR A 464 -15.22 5.21 15.99
N VAL A 465 -14.81 4.55 14.94
CA VAL A 465 -15.44 4.61 13.60
C VAL A 465 -15.93 3.23 13.22
N ASN A 466 -17.23 3.13 12.92
CA ASN A 466 -17.84 1.92 12.39
C ASN A 466 -18.37 2.20 10.99
N THR A 467 -17.97 1.40 10.01
CA THR A 467 -18.44 1.49 8.63
C THR A 467 -19.01 0.14 8.19
N PHE A 468 -20.18 0.15 7.58
CA PHE A 468 -20.79 -1.02 6.97
C PHE A 468 -20.96 -0.79 5.47
N GLY A 469 -19.96 -1.19 4.69
CA GLY A 469 -19.93 -0.98 3.25
C GLY A 469 -20.65 -2.08 2.49
N THR A 470 -21.52 -1.69 1.55
CA THR A 470 -22.15 -2.58 0.57
C THR A 470 -21.71 -2.16 -0.81
N TYR A 471 -21.15 -3.06 -1.60
CA TYR A 471 -20.70 -2.75 -2.95
C TYR A 471 -21.16 -3.78 -3.97
N ALA A 472 -21.35 -3.30 -5.21
CA ALA A 472 -21.58 -4.15 -6.35
C ALA A 472 -20.94 -3.54 -7.60
N GLN A 473 -20.45 -4.41 -8.49
CA GLN A 473 -19.84 -4.05 -9.75
C GLN A 473 -20.21 -5.08 -10.82
N ILE A 474 -20.64 -4.60 -11.97
CA ILE A 474 -20.91 -5.41 -13.15
C ILE A 474 -19.87 -5.05 -14.23
N GLN A 475 -19.28 -6.06 -14.83
CA GLN A 475 -18.49 -5.93 -16.04
C GLN A 475 -19.22 -6.62 -17.18
N TRP A 476 -19.29 -5.98 -18.34
CA TRP A 476 -19.94 -6.49 -19.53
C TRP A 476 -19.01 -6.41 -20.73
N LYS A 477 -18.82 -7.53 -21.40
CA LYS A 477 -18.01 -7.70 -22.63
C LYS A 477 -18.90 -8.12 -23.79
N PRO A 478 -19.58 -7.17 -24.45
CA PRO A 478 -20.48 -7.49 -25.59
C PRO A 478 -19.72 -7.99 -26.81
N ALA A 479 -18.45 -7.68 -26.91
CA ALA A 479 -17.52 -8.13 -27.93
C ALA A 479 -16.08 -8.08 -27.40
N ASP A 480 -15.15 -8.79 -28.03
CA ASP A 480 -13.72 -8.83 -27.62
C ASP A 480 -13.07 -7.44 -27.59
N SER A 481 -13.61 -6.51 -28.38
CA SER A 481 -13.07 -5.16 -28.49
C SER A 481 -13.63 -4.18 -27.47
N TRP A 482 -14.68 -4.52 -26.70
CA TRP A 482 -15.30 -3.63 -25.74
C TRP A 482 -15.47 -4.27 -24.37
N THR A 483 -15.12 -3.53 -23.33
CA THR A 483 -15.44 -3.88 -21.94
C THR A 483 -16.02 -2.67 -21.26
N PHE A 484 -17.19 -2.81 -20.69
CA PHE A 484 -17.87 -1.81 -19.87
C PHE A 484 -17.86 -2.29 -18.42
N LEU A 485 -17.62 -1.37 -17.51
CA LEU A 485 -17.64 -1.62 -16.08
C LEU A 485 -18.48 -0.52 -15.42
N ALA A 486 -19.44 -0.92 -14.59
CA ALA A 486 -20.24 -0.03 -13.77
C ALA A 486 -20.34 -0.62 -12.37
N GLY A 487 -20.16 0.21 -11.36
CA GLY A 487 -20.25 -0.22 -9.98
C GLY A 487 -20.42 0.95 -9.02
N GLY A 488 -20.63 0.61 -7.77
CA GLY A 488 -20.72 1.59 -6.69
C GLY A 488 -20.69 0.93 -5.33
N ARG A 489 -20.50 1.77 -4.32
CA ARG A 489 -20.45 1.40 -2.91
C ARG A 489 -21.23 2.40 -2.09
N LEU A 490 -22.00 1.90 -1.13
CA LEU A 490 -22.69 2.67 -0.12
C LEU A 490 -22.08 2.30 1.24
N ASP A 491 -21.59 3.31 1.97
CA ASP A 491 -20.91 3.17 3.26
C ASP A 491 -21.68 3.89 4.39
N PRO A 492 -22.78 3.33 4.95
CA PRO A 492 -23.28 3.80 6.23
C PRO A 492 -22.16 3.73 7.27
N LEU A 493 -21.83 4.88 7.87
CA LEU A 493 -20.78 4.95 8.89
C LEU A 493 -21.19 5.85 10.05
N SER A 494 -20.61 5.55 11.22
CA SER A 494 -20.75 6.34 12.43
C SER A 494 -19.36 6.64 13.01
N ILE A 495 -19.17 7.90 13.39
CA ILE A 495 -17.99 8.39 14.11
C ILE A 495 -18.46 8.81 15.49
N ASP A 496 -17.89 8.23 16.54
CA ASP A 496 -18.06 8.61 17.94
C ASP A 496 -16.70 9.06 18.45
N GLY A 497 -16.56 10.34 18.75
CA GLY A 497 -15.28 10.95 19.08
C GLY A 497 -15.36 11.93 20.24
N ASN A 498 -14.36 11.84 21.14
CA ASN A 498 -14.11 12.79 22.21
C ASN A 498 -12.71 13.37 22.02
N TYR A 499 -12.64 14.68 21.93
CA TYR A 499 -11.43 15.43 21.61
C TYR A 499 -11.18 16.48 22.66
N LEU A 500 -10.06 16.37 23.34
CA LEU A 500 -9.60 17.29 24.37
C LEU A 500 -8.21 17.81 24.01
N LEU A 501 -8.04 19.12 24.02
CA LEU A 501 -6.74 19.78 23.96
C LEU A 501 -6.83 21.07 24.80
N ASP A 502 -6.19 21.06 25.96
CA ASP A 502 -6.29 22.12 26.95
C ASP A 502 -7.79 22.45 27.29
N ASN A 503 -8.24 23.67 27.02
CA ASN A 503 -9.63 24.10 27.26
C ASN A 503 -10.57 23.80 26.08
N TYR A 504 -10.05 23.27 24.95
CA TYR A 504 -10.88 22.88 23.81
C TYR A 504 -11.34 21.43 24.01
N ASP A 505 -12.57 21.28 24.47
CA ASP A 505 -13.19 19.96 24.68
C ASP A 505 -14.51 19.87 23.93
N PHE A 506 -14.62 18.84 23.08
CA PHE A 506 -15.89 18.54 22.44
C PHE A 506 -16.06 17.05 22.18
N SER A 507 -17.30 16.61 22.23
CA SER A 507 -17.73 15.28 21.84
C SER A 507 -18.65 15.37 20.65
N GLN A 508 -18.53 14.43 19.72
CA GLN A 508 -19.39 14.37 18.54
C GLN A 508 -19.78 12.95 18.20
N ILE A 509 -21.04 12.79 17.78
CA ILE A 509 -21.51 11.59 17.08
C ILE A 509 -22.00 12.02 15.71
N LYS A 510 -21.25 11.63 14.67
CA LYS A 510 -21.61 11.89 13.28
C LYS A 510 -22.04 10.61 12.59
N LYS A 511 -23.16 10.63 11.87
CA LYS A 511 -23.64 9.53 11.02
C LYS A 511 -23.79 10.01 9.61
N MET A 512 -23.31 9.21 8.65
CA MET A 512 -23.40 9.52 7.23
C MET A 512 -23.43 8.24 6.39
N ALA A 513 -23.80 8.37 5.14
CA ALA A 513 -23.86 7.24 4.22
C ALA A 513 -23.43 7.69 2.80
N PRO A 514 -22.13 7.94 2.59
CA PRO A 514 -21.63 8.32 1.27
C PRO A 514 -21.86 7.20 0.26
N PHE A 515 -22.30 7.58 -0.94
CA PHE A 515 -22.38 6.71 -2.09
C PHE A 515 -21.31 7.11 -3.11
N VAL A 516 -20.49 6.14 -3.52
CA VAL A 516 -19.38 6.35 -4.45
C VAL A 516 -19.50 5.48 -5.69
N PRO A 517 -19.96 6.04 -6.81
CA PRO A 517 -20.05 5.33 -8.08
C PRO A 517 -18.70 5.24 -8.78
N ARG A 518 -18.60 4.27 -9.70
CA ARG A 518 -17.49 4.14 -10.65
C ARG A 518 -17.96 3.58 -11.98
N PHE A 519 -17.37 4.09 -13.07
CA PHE A 519 -17.66 3.64 -14.42
C PHE A 519 -16.34 3.57 -15.20
N SER A 520 -16.23 2.58 -16.09
CA SER A 520 -15.08 2.51 -16.99
C SER A 520 -15.46 1.85 -18.31
N ILE A 521 -14.80 2.30 -19.36
CA ILE A 521 -14.91 1.77 -20.71
C ILE A 521 -13.49 1.44 -21.20
N LEU A 522 -13.27 0.22 -21.61
CA LEU A 522 -12.08 -0.22 -22.32
C LEU A 522 -12.46 -0.53 -23.77
N LYS A 523 -11.73 0.04 -24.70
CA LYS A 523 -11.78 -0.26 -26.14
C LYS A 523 -10.46 -0.84 -26.60
N ASN A 524 -10.46 -2.08 -27.05
CA ASN A 524 -9.36 -2.67 -27.79
C ASN A 524 -9.47 -2.24 -29.25
N LEU A 525 -8.61 -1.37 -29.74
CA LEU A 525 -8.58 -0.96 -31.15
C LEU A 525 -7.96 -2.07 -32.02
N ASN A 526 -6.96 -2.72 -31.48
CA ASN A 526 -6.33 -3.94 -32.01
C ASN A 526 -5.59 -4.67 -30.87
N SER A 527 -4.85 -5.73 -31.16
CA SER A 527 -4.08 -6.49 -30.18
C SER A 527 -3.00 -5.68 -29.45
N SER A 528 -2.53 -4.60 -30.07
CA SER A 528 -1.43 -3.76 -29.57
C SER A 528 -1.91 -2.46 -28.89
N LEU A 529 -3.10 -1.98 -29.22
CA LEU A 529 -3.54 -0.63 -28.84
C LEU A 529 -4.90 -0.65 -28.14
N LYS A 530 -4.91 -0.03 -26.95
CA LYS A 530 -6.09 0.07 -26.10
C LYS A 530 -6.32 1.50 -25.63
N LEU A 531 -7.60 1.84 -25.53
CA LEU A 531 -8.06 3.09 -24.93
C LEU A 531 -8.93 2.77 -23.74
N ARG A 532 -8.76 3.54 -22.65
CA ARG A 532 -9.62 3.47 -21.45
C ARG A 532 -10.08 4.85 -21.07
N VAL A 533 -11.32 4.94 -20.62
CA VAL A 533 -11.88 6.13 -19.98
C VAL A 533 -12.59 5.66 -18.72
N SER A 534 -12.32 6.32 -17.60
CA SER A 534 -12.96 6.00 -16.33
C SER A 534 -13.37 7.24 -15.56
N TYR A 535 -14.45 7.08 -14.80
CA TYR A 535 -14.94 8.01 -13.81
C TYR A 535 -15.10 7.29 -12.49
N SER A 536 -14.66 7.92 -11.39
CA SER A 536 -14.83 7.39 -10.05
C SER A 536 -14.95 8.50 -9.03
N GLN A 537 -15.62 8.23 -7.93
CA GLN A 537 -15.67 9.10 -6.77
C GLN A 537 -14.92 8.48 -5.60
N GLY A 538 -14.51 9.34 -4.66
CA GLY A 538 -13.93 8.98 -3.40
C GLY A 538 -14.46 9.88 -2.29
N TYR A 539 -14.26 9.48 -1.03
CA TYR A 539 -14.61 10.30 0.12
C TYR A 539 -13.62 10.09 1.26
N ARG A 540 -13.59 11.05 2.17
CA ARG A 540 -12.88 11.00 3.44
C ARG A 540 -13.78 11.53 4.54
N ALA A 541 -13.96 10.74 5.60
CA ALA A 541 -14.86 11.08 6.70
C ALA A 541 -14.21 12.14 7.62
N PRO A 542 -15.02 13.01 8.29
CA PRO A 542 -14.52 14.05 9.19
C PRO A 542 -14.10 13.46 10.55
N GLN A 543 -12.91 12.89 10.59
CA GLN A 543 -12.34 12.19 11.75
C GLN A 543 -10.87 12.57 11.96
N ALA A 544 -10.31 12.21 13.13
CA ALA A 544 -8.87 12.28 13.33
C ALA A 544 -8.15 11.18 12.55
N PHE A 545 -7.08 11.53 11.90
CA PHE A 545 -6.19 10.65 11.15
C PHE A 545 -4.79 10.67 11.74
N ASN A 546 -3.88 9.88 11.16
CA ASN A 546 -2.53 9.75 11.67
C ASN A 546 -1.75 11.08 11.64
N GLU A 547 -1.94 11.90 10.62
CA GLU A 547 -1.34 13.23 10.55
C GLU A 547 -1.81 14.16 11.66
N ASP A 548 -3.03 13.99 12.19
CA ASP A 548 -3.56 14.78 13.31
C ASP A 548 -3.04 14.27 14.67
N LEU A 549 -2.53 13.05 14.70
CA LEU A 549 -1.95 12.42 15.87
C LEU A 549 -0.43 12.59 15.93
N HIS A 550 0.16 13.09 14.85
CA HIS A 550 1.54 13.52 14.77
C HIS A 550 1.66 14.96 15.27
N ILE A 551 2.70 15.24 16.03
CA ILE A 551 2.94 16.57 16.60
C ILE A 551 4.23 17.08 15.97
N GLU A 552 4.13 18.23 15.30
CA GLU A 552 5.33 18.89 14.76
C GLU A 552 6.00 19.70 15.87
N THR A 553 7.33 19.61 15.94
CA THR A 553 8.15 20.41 16.87
C THR A 553 8.83 21.55 16.12
N VAL A 554 8.02 22.38 15.47
CA VAL A 554 8.51 23.50 14.65
C VAL A 554 9.17 24.54 15.55
N GLY A 555 10.45 24.85 15.24
CA GLY A 555 11.19 25.88 15.98
C GLY A 555 11.33 25.60 17.48
N GLY A 556 11.14 24.33 17.89
CA GLY A 556 11.23 23.95 19.29
C GLY A 556 9.89 24.00 20.05
N ALA A 557 8.80 24.50 19.47
CA ALA A 557 7.47 24.48 20.08
C ALA A 557 6.63 23.33 19.51
N ALA A 558 5.86 22.65 20.36
CA ALA A 558 4.94 21.59 19.92
C ALA A 558 3.74 22.22 19.20
N LEU A 559 3.46 21.75 17.99
CA LEU A 559 2.32 22.18 17.18
C LEU A 559 1.27 21.05 17.10
N PHE A 560 0.09 21.30 17.59
CA PHE A 560 -1.02 20.35 17.65
C PHE A 560 -2.09 20.65 16.61
N THR A 561 -2.66 19.59 16.06
CA THR A 561 -3.85 19.69 15.20
C THR A 561 -5.10 19.40 16.02
N GLN A 562 -6.06 20.34 16.00
CA GLN A 562 -7.42 20.11 16.50
C GLN A 562 -8.42 20.03 15.34
N LEU A 563 -9.54 19.34 15.54
CA LEU A 563 -10.60 19.23 14.54
C LEU A 563 -11.64 20.33 14.72
N ASP A 564 -12.09 20.93 13.61
CA ASP A 564 -13.27 21.80 13.63
C ASP A 564 -14.52 20.97 13.94
N LYS A 565 -15.40 21.51 14.81
CA LYS A 565 -16.68 20.87 15.17
C LYS A 565 -17.59 20.67 13.95
N ASP A 566 -17.52 21.59 12.99
CA ASP A 566 -18.35 21.62 11.79
C ASP A 566 -17.69 20.93 10.59
N LEU A 567 -16.57 20.21 10.80
CA LEU A 567 -15.84 19.52 9.74
C LEU A 567 -16.78 18.59 8.95
N LYS A 568 -16.85 18.82 7.62
CA LYS A 568 -17.68 18.06 6.68
C LYS A 568 -16.88 16.94 6.04
N THR A 569 -17.58 15.99 5.41
CA THR A 569 -16.97 14.96 4.56
C THR A 569 -16.32 15.59 3.35
N GLU A 570 -15.05 15.29 3.14
CA GLU A 570 -14.33 15.59 1.92
C GLU A 570 -14.70 14.58 0.83
N THR A 571 -14.92 15.03 -0.39
CA THR A 571 -15.26 14.18 -1.53
C THR A 571 -14.41 14.47 -2.75
N SER A 572 -14.25 13.48 -3.62
CA SER A 572 -13.54 13.64 -4.89
C SER A 572 -14.33 13.13 -6.09
N ARG A 573 -14.05 13.74 -7.25
CA ARG A 573 -14.49 13.28 -8.57
C ARG A 573 -13.26 13.14 -9.45
N SER A 574 -12.99 11.93 -9.89
CA SER A 574 -11.80 11.60 -10.68
C SER A 574 -12.19 11.14 -12.07
N TRP A 575 -11.58 11.74 -13.09
CA TRP A 575 -11.62 11.34 -14.47
C TRP A 575 -10.25 10.88 -14.92
N ASN A 576 -10.18 9.73 -15.58
CA ASN A 576 -8.95 9.22 -16.18
C ASN A 576 -9.23 8.82 -17.62
N ALA A 577 -8.28 9.14 -18.52
CA ALA A 577 -8.29 8.70 -19.92
C ALA A 577 -6.89 8.20 -20.29
N SER A 578 -6.80 6.99 -20.80
CA SER A 578 -5.50 6.40 -21.10
C SER A 578 -5.39 5.78 -22.47
N PHE A 579 -4.19 5.82 -22.96
CA PHE A 579 -3.70 5.19 -24.18
C PHE A 579 -2.61 4.20 -23.77
N ASP A 580 -2.76 2.93 -24.16
CA ASP A 580 -1.86 1.83 -23.84
C ASP A 580 -1.46 1.13 -25.13
N TYR A 581 -0.16 1.18 -25.45
CA TYR A 581 0.40 0.65 -26.69
C TYR A 581 1.51 -0.37 -26.42
N ASN A 582 1.27 -1.60 -26.80
CA ASN A 582 2.22 -2.69 -26.75
C ASN A 582 2.80 -2.95 -28.15
N TRP A 583 4.09 -3.12 -28.25
CA TRP A 583 4.74 -3.40 -29.53
C TRP A 583 5.82 -4.46 -29.39
N ARG A 584 6.05 -5.20 -30.48
CA ARG A 584 7.13 -6.17 -30.61
C ARG A 584 7.73 -6.03 -32.00
N LYS A 585 9.08 -5.99 -32.09
CA LYS A 585 9.80 -5.94 -33.33
C LYS A 585 11.12 -6.75 -33.22
N GLY A 586 11.15 -7.95 -33.81
CA GLY A 586 12.26 -8.87 -33.61
C GLY A 586 12.40 -9.31 -32.16
N SER A 587 13.59 -9.13 -31.59
CA SER A 587 13.85 -9.40 -30.15
C SER A 587 13.47 -8.25 -29.22
N ALA A 588 13.12 -7.10 -29.77
CA ALA A 588 12.72 -5.94 -28.97
C ALA A 588 11.22 -5.95 -28.75
N GLU A 589 10.80 -5.68 -27.50
CA GLU A 589 9.41 -5.48 -27.13
C GLU A 589 9.28 -4.31 -26.19
N GLY A 590 8.11 -3.67 -26.16
CA GLY A 590 7.88 -2.53 -25.30
C GLY A 590 6.40 -2.26 -25.03
N ASN A 591 6.19 -1.54 -23.96
CA ASN A 591 4.91 -0.98 -23.58
C ASN A 591 5.07 0.53 -23.39
N PHE A 592 4.07 1.29 -23.81
CA PHE A 592 3.98 2.72 -23.60
C PHE A 592 2.57 3.08 -23.17
N ILE A 593 2.45 3.71 -22.00
CA ILE A 593 1.17 4.15 -21.43
C ILE A 593 1.22 5.67 -21.23
N VAL A 594 0.18 6.35 -21.70
CA VAL A 594 -0.12 7.73 -21.33
C VAL A 594 -1.46 7.73 -20.63
N ASP A 595 -1.49 8.29 -19.42
CA ASP A 595 -2.69 8.38 -18.60
C ASP A 595 -2.93 9.83 -18.19
N GLY A 596 -3.94 10.46 -18.78
CA GLY A 596 -4.42 11.78 -18.41
C GLY A 596 -5.40 11.66 -17.24
N PHE A 597 -5.25 12.51 -16.23
CA PHE A 597 -6.09 12.51 -15.04
C PHE A 597 -6.55 13.91 -14.65
N HIS A 598 -7.74 13.96 -14.06
CA HIS A 598 -8.30 15.14 -13.41
C HIS A 598 -9.03 14.71 -12.13
N ILE A 599 -8.61 15.24 -10.98
CA ILE A 599 -9.18 14.97 -9.67
C ILE A 599 -9.66 16.30 -9.11
N ALA A 600 -10.97 16.44 -8.90
CA ALA A 600 -11.57 17.60 -8.24
C ALA A 600 -11.98 17.20 -6.82
N LEU A 601 -11.52 17.97 -5.83
CA LEU A 601 -11.84 17.83 -4.42
C LEU A 601 -12.89 18.86 -4.02
N SER A 602 -13.91 18.42 -3.30
CA SER A 602 -14.88 19.30 -2.65
C SER A 602 -14.70 19.19 -1.15
N ASP A 603 -14.72 20.35 -0.48
CA ASP A 603 -14.49 20.45 0.97
C ASP A 603 -13.15 19.82 1.43
N PRO A 604 -11.99 20.05 0.77
CA PRO A 604 -10.71 19.46 1.16
C PRO A 604 -10.34 19.84 2.58
N PHE A 605 -9.68 18.93 3.29
CA PHE A 605 -9.19 19.24 4.63
C PHE A 605 -7.93 20.08 4.54
N ILE A 606 -7.98 21.26 5.15
CA ILE A 606 -6.86 22.19 5.24
C ILE A 606 -6.62 22.59 6.69
N LEU A 607 -5.41 23.06 6.99
CA LEU A 607 -5.05 23.58 8.31
C LEU A 607 -5.25 25.11 8.34
N SER A 608 -5.80 25.60 9.44
CA SER A 608 -5.89 27.05 9.69
C SER A 608 -4.53 27.66 9.98
N ASP A 609 -4.52 28.97 10.20
CA ASP A 609 -3.40 29.66 10.82
C ASP A 609 -3.10 29.06 12.20
N GLN A 610 -1.84 29.12 12.59
CA GLN A 610 -1.39 28.75 13.92
C GLN A 610 -1.84 29.79 14.92
N ILE A 611 -2.36 29.32 16.05
CA ILE A 611 -2.60 30.15 17.25
C ILE A 611 -1.72 29.60 18.37
N GLU A 612 -1.21 30.46 19.23
CA GLU A 612 -0.48 30.08 20.43
C GLU A 612 -1.40 30.15 21.65
N LEU A 613 -1.45 29.06 22.42
CA LEU A 613 -2.16 29.01 23.67
C LEU A 613 -1.35 29.68 24.80
N PRO A 614 -1.99 30.10 25.90
CA PRO A 614 -1.29 30.75 27.03
C PRO A 614 -0.17 29.94 27.66
N ASN A 615 -0.17 28.61 27.43
CA ASN A 615 0.85 27.68 27.90
C ASN A 615 2.02 27.49 26.89
N GLY A 616 2.09 28.31 25.81
CA GLY A 616 3.14 28.24 24.78
C GLY A 616 2.98 27.11 23.77
N ILE A 617 1.81 26.45 23.71
CA ILE A 617 1.54 25.40 22.73
C ILE A 617 0.96 26.02 21.46
N GLY A 618 1.51 25.67 20.32
CA GLY A 618 0.96 26.01 19.01
C GLY A 618 -0.22 25.11 18.65
N VAL A 619 -1.28 25.66 18.09
CA VAL A 619 -2.46 24.90 17.63
C VAL A 619 -2.88 25.36 16.25
N VAL A 620 -3.12 24.39 15.36
CA VAL A 620 -3.79 24.59 14.06
C VAL A 620 -5.12 23.85 14.03
N THR A 621 -6.12 24.41 13.38
CA THR A 621 -7.44 23.77 13.28
C THR A 621 -7.62 23.17 11.89
N LYS A 622 -7.92 21.87 11.83
CA LYS A 622 -8.33 21.20 10.60
C LYS A 622 -9.76 21.60 10.25
N ARG A 623 -9.93 22.24 9.11
CA ARG A 623 -11.21 22.74 8.57
C ARG A 623 -11.39 22.36 7.11
N ASN A 624 -12.56 22.62 6.54
CA ASN A 624 -12.76 22.47 5.09
C ASN A 624 -12.30 23.72 4.34
N GLY A 625 -11.60 23.54 3.22
CA GLY A 625 -11.23 24.57 2.27
C GLY A 625 -12.30 24.78 1.19
N SER A 626 -12.03 25.72 0.27
CA SER A 626 -12.95 26.11 -0.81
C SER A 626 -13.15 25.05 -1.88
N GLY A 627 -12.19 24.16 -2.05
CA GLY A 627 -12.09 23.16 -3.09
C GLY A 627 -10.67 23.11 -3.64
N ALA A 628 -10.34 22.05 -4.35
CA ALA A 628 -9.05 21.92 -5.01
C ALA A 628 -9.14 21.01 -6.23
N SER A 629 -8.24 21.19 -7.20
CA SER A 629 -8.14 20.30 -8.34
C SER A 629 -6.69 19.94 -8.66
N VAL A 630 -6.49 18.68 -9.04
CA VAL A 630 -5.22 18.19 -9.55
C VAL A 630 -5.45 17.59 -10.93
N PHE A 631 -4.68 18.00 -11.91
CA PHE A 631 -4.77 17.49 -13.26
C PHE A 631 -3.40 17.34 -13.90
N GLY A 632 -3.25 16.36 -14.78
CA GLY A 632 -1.96 16.11 -15.40
C GLY A 632 -1.93 14.89 -16.31
N LEU A 633 -0.71 14.51 -16.66
CA LEU A 633 -0.38 13.35 -17.48
C LEU A 633 0.66 12.50 -16.76
N ASN A 634 0.44 11.19 -16.72
CA ASN A 634 1.42 10.19 -16.38
C ASN A 634 1.90 9.51 -17.65
N PHE A 635 3.20 9.38 -17.79
CA PHE A 635 3.87 8.65 -18.86
C PHE A 635 4.58 7.45 -18.26
N GLU A 636 4.44 6.30 -18.86
CA GLU A 636 5.17 5.09 -18.51
C GLU A 636 5.67 4.40 -19.75
N SER A 637 6.90 3.95 -19.73
CA SER A 637 7.49 3.17 -20.80
C SER A 637 8.36 2.05 -20.23
N ASN A 638 8.12 0.85 -20.70
CA ASN A 638 8.90 -0.34 -20.38
C ASN A 638 9.39 -0.91 -21.71
N ILE A 639 10.71 -1.02 -21.89
CA ILE A 639 11.33 -1.44 -23.14
C ILE A 639 12.38 -2.51 -22.85
N ALA A 640 12.24 -3.68 -23.43
CA ALA A 640 13.30 -4.67 -23.56
C ALA A 640 13.86 -4.59 -25.00
N ILE A 641 15.03 -3.98 -25.16
CA ILE A 641 15.72 -3.91 -26.47
C ILE A 641 16.17 -5.30 -26.88
N THR A 642 16.67 -6.05 -25.89
CA THR A 642 16.99 -7.46 -25.96
C THR A 642 16.75 -8.05 -24.57
N ARG A 643 16.84 -9.38 -24.41
CA ARG A 643 16.81 -10.00 -23.07
C ARG A 643 17.90 -9.49 -22.13
N LYS A 644 18.94 -8.83 -22.65
CA LYS A 644 20.07 -8.28 -21.89
C LYS A 644 19.89 -6.82 -21.49
N TRP A 645 19.01 -6.07 -22.14
CA TRP A 645 18.81 -4.65 -21.94
C TRP A 645 17.35 -4.35 -21.68
N ILE A 646 17.03 -3.90 -20.47
CA ILE A 646 15.70 -3.50 -20.04
C ILE A 646 15.78 -2.04 -19.59
N ILE A 647 14.87 -1.22 -20.08
CA ILE A 647 14.74 0.19 -19.74
C ILE A 647 13.30 0.41 -19.27
N GLN A 648 13.14 0.98 -18.09
CA GLN A 648 11.86 1.38 -17.53
C GLN A 648 11.92 2.85 -17.15
N GLY A 649 10.93 3.62 -17.53
CA GLY A 649 10.87 5.03 -17.18
C GLY A 649 9.45 5.51 -16.99
N GLY A 650 9.28 6.46 -16.13
CA GLY A 650 8.00 7.11 -15.87
C GLY A 650 8.17 8.57 -15.52
N ALA A 651 7.20 9.38 -15.94
CA ALA A 651 7.17 10.81 -15.63
C ALA A 651 5.75 11.25 -15.36
N THR A 652 5.60 12.21 -14.47
CA THR A 652 4.33 12.88 -14.17
C THR A 652 4.51 14.38 -14.40
N ILE A 653 3.60 14.95 -15.19
CA ILE A 653 3.48 16.39 -15.41
C ILE A 653 2.10 16.79 -14.91
N GLN A 654 2.05 17.69 -13.92
CA GLN A 654 0.78 18.00 -13.24
C GLN A 654 0.71 19.46 -12.78
N ARG A 655 -0.51 19.89 -12.45
CA ARG A 655 -0.79 21.07 -11.65
C ARG A 655 -1.78 20.72 -10.55
N ALA A 656 -1.55 21.27 -9.37
CA ALA A 656 -2.39 21.07 -8.18
C ALA A 656 -2.73 22.45 -7.62
N LEU A 657 -4.01 22.83 -7.66
CA LEU A 657 -4.47 24.19 -7.37
C LEU A 657 -5.67 24.13 -6.43
N TYR A 658 -5.76 25.09 -5.51
CA TYR A 658 -7.00 25.41 -4.81
C TYR A 658 -7.95 26.17 -5.75
N ASP A 659 -9.26 26.02 -5.56
CA ASP A 659 -10.27 26.74 -6.36
C ASP A 659 -10.27 28.24 -6.05
N GLU A 660 -9.96 28.59 -4.79
CA GLU A 660 -9.73 29.95 -4.32
C GLU A 660 -8.39 30.02 -3.59
N ARG A 661 -7.82 31.22 -3.44
CA ARG A 661 -6.58 31.38 -2.69
C ARG A 661 -6.83 31.07 -1.22
N GLU A 662 -6.10 30.09 -0.68
CA GLU A 662 -6.14 29.74 0.73
C GLU A 662 -5.14 30.58 1.52
N ILE A 663 -5.60 31.10 2.65
CA ILE A 663 -4.76 31.82 3.61
C ILE A 663 -4.00 30.79 4.43
N ILE A 664 -2.67 30.86 4.38
CA ILE A 664 -1.77 29.95 5.08
C ILE A 664 -1.20 30.60 6.33
N TRP A 665 -1.19 31.91 6.38
CA TRP A 665 -0.80 32.68 7.55
C TRP A 665 -1.39 34.08 7.50
N SER A 666 -1.83 34.59 8.64
CA SER A 666 -2.23 35.97 8.81
C SER A 666 -1.73 36.55 10.15
N PRO A 667 -1.40 37.84 10.21
CA PRO A 667 -1.11 38.47 11.49
C PRO A 667 -2.39 38.62 12.31
N GLY A 668 -2.58 37.83 13.34
CA GLY A 668 -3.75 37.74 14.24
C GLY A 668 -4.95 38.65 13.95
N LEU A 669 -4.81 39.97 14.08
CA LEU A 669 -5.79 40.97 13.62
C LEU A 669 -5.36 41.57 12.27
N VAL A 670 -6.10 41.24 11.20
CA VAL A 670 -5.90 41.87 9.90
C VAL A 670 -6.51 43.26 9.89
N THR A 671 -5.69 44.26 9.70
CA THR A 671 -6.06 45.67 9.59
C THR A 671 -5.66 46.20 8.21
N GLU A 672 -6.15 47.38 7.84
CA GLU A 672 -5.72 48.08 6.60
C GLU A 672 -4.18 48.24 6.51
N ASN A 673 -3.51 48.37 7.67
CA ASN A 673 -2.05 48.58 7.73
C ASN A 673 -1.21 47.31 7.61
N ASN A 674 -1.79 46.11 7.82
CA ASN A 674 -1.06 44.83 7.77
C ASN A 674 -1.68 43.80 6.80
N LYS A 675 -2.68 44.17 6.00
CA LYS A 675 -3.32 43.27 5.03
C LYS A 675 -2.35 42.68 4.00
N ASP A 676 -1.28 43.41 3.68
CA ASP A 676 -0.24 42.95 2.75
C ASP A 676 0.69 41.90 3.37
N SER A 677 0.60 41.68 4.69
CA SER A 677 1.34 40.61 5.41
C SER A 677 0.64 39.27 5.36
N VAL A 678 -0.60 39.19 4.83
CA VAL A 678 -1.33 37.92 4.69
C VAL A 678 -0.67 37.04 3.64
N VAL A 679 -0.24 35.87 4.04
CA VAL A 679 0.37 34.87 3.14
C VAL A 679 -0.70 33.92 2.62
N SER A 680 -0.95 33.92 1.33
CA SER A 680 -1.94 33.08 0.66
C SER A 680 -1.38 32.41 -0.59
N THR A 681 -1.91 31.26 -0.96
CA THR A 681 -1.52 30.53 -2.17
C THR A 681 -2.73 29.94 -2.88
N ASP A 682 -2.62 29.82 -4.21
CA ASP A 682 -3.53 29.04 -5.05
C ASP A 682 -2.98 27.64 -5.33
N ARG A 683 -1.79 27.28 -4.83
CA ARG A 683 -1.13 25.99 -5.10
C ARG A 683 -1.18 25.06 -3.90
N LEU A 684 -1.41 23.79 -4.15
CA LEU A 684 -1.17 22.78 -3.15
C LEU A 684 0.34 22.70 -2.87
N LEU A 685 0.70 22.81 -1.59
CA LEU A 685 2.09 22.83 -1.16
C LEU A 685 2.77 21.46 -1.33
N ARG A 686 4.12 21.49 -1.40
CA ARG A 686 4.96 20.29 -1.54
C ARG A 686 4.59 19.41 -2.75
N THR A 687 4.00 20.02 -3.79
CA THR A 687 3.55 19.33 -5.00
C THR A 687 4.34 19.82 -6.20
N PRO A 688 5.38 19.09 -6.66
CA PRO A 688 6.13 19.44 -7.84
C PRO A 688 5.29 19.28 -9.10
N ASN A 689 5.48 20.17 -10.07
CA ASN A 689 4.78 20.08 -11.35
C ASN A 689 5.32 18.97 -12.25
N VAL A 690 6.58 18.57 -12.05
CA VAL A 690 7.24 17.51 -12.83
C VAL A 690 8.07 16.66 -11.92
N TYR A 691 7.90 15.35 -12.01
CA TYR A 691 8.75 14.34 -11.35
C TYR A 691 8.71 13.02 -12.13
N GLY A 692 9.65 12.14 -11.87
CA GLY A 692 9.71 10.87 -12.56
C GLY A 692 10.94 10.06 -12.23
N PHE A 693 11.09 8.93 -12.93
CA PHE A 693 12.17 7.98 -12.72
C PHE A 693 12.65 7.37 -14.03
N LEU A 694 13.86 6.85 -13.99
CA LEU A 694 14.43 6.02 -15.03
C LEU A 694 15.18 4.85 -14.37
N SER A 695 15.01 3.64 -14.89
CA SER A 695 15.77 2.45 -14.50
C SER A 695 16.26 1.76 -15.78
N MET A 696 17.55 1.42 -15.80
CA MET A 696 18.19 0.66 -16.90
C MET A 696 18.87 -0.56 -16.30
N ASP A 697 18.64 -1.71 -16.85
CA ASP A 697 19.25 -2.98 -16.43
C ASP A 697 19.98 -3.61 -17.61
N TRP A 698 21.25 -3.95 -17.41
CA TRP A 698 22.10 -4.57 -18.39
C TRP A 698 22.71 -5.87 -17.86
N ARG A 699 22.43 -6.97 -18.54
CA ARG A 699 22.94 -8.32 -18.23
C ARG A 699 23.81 -8.83 -19.36
N PRO A 700 25.10 -8.46 -19.41
CA PRO A 700 25.98 -8.87 -20.49
C PRO A 700 26.15 -10.39 -20.59
N VAL A 701 26.25 -11.04 -19.44
CA VAL A 701 26.30 -12.50 -19.28
C VAL A 701 25.41 -12.90 -18.10
N HIS A 702 25.07 -14.19 -18.01
CA HIS A 702 24.08 -14.68 -17.04
C HIS A 702 24.41 -14.33 -15.57
N GLU A 703 25.69 -14.26 -15.22
CA GLU A 703 26.16 -14.08 -13.84
C GLU A 703 26.33 -12.61 -13.43
N TRP A 704 26.34 -11.67 -14.37
CA TRP A 704 26.56 -10.26 -14.08
C TRP A 704 25.37 -9.39 -14.45
N SER A 705 24.96 -8.53 -13.54
CA SER A 705 24.00 -7.46 -13.84
C SER A 705 24.51 -6.10 -13.39
N PHE A 706 24.18 -5.09 -14.19
CA PHE A 706 24.45 -3.67 -13.92
C PHE A 706 23.14 -2.94 -14.03
N SER A 707 22.75 -2.22 -12.98
CA SER A 707 21.52 -1.45 -12.98
C SER A 707 21.83 0.01 -12.64
N LEU A 708 21.30 0.93 -13.45
CA LEU A 708 21.31 2.36 -13.21
C LEU A 708 19.87 2.77 -12.93
N SER A 709 19.65 3.42 -11.80
CA SER A 709 18.34 3.99 -11.47
C SER A 709 18.46 5.46 -11.11
N SER A 710 17.46 6.25 -11.46
CA SER A 710 17.40 7.66 -11.13
C SER A 710 15.99 8.10 -10.81
N VAL A 711 15.86 9.04 -9.88
CA VAL A 711 14.61 9.68 -9.49
C VAL A 711 14.80 11.19 -9.59
N TYR A 712 13.94 11.85 -10.36
CA TYR A 712 13.91 13.29 -10.51
C TYR A 712 12.71 13.89 -9.77
N THR A 713 12.95 14.91 -8.96
CA THR A 713 11.90 15.73 -8.33
C THR A 713 12.10 17.19 -8.73
N GLY A 714 11.09 17.76 -9.37
CA GLY A 714 11.09 19.15 -9.77
C GLY A 714 10.90 20.10 -8.59
N SER A 715 11.10 21.40 -8.86
CA SER A 715 10.84 22.48 -7.90
C SER A 715 9.39 22.47 -7.43
N MET A 716 9.17 22.71 -6.15
CA MET A 716 7.86 22.81 -5.53
C MET A 716 7.81 23.95 -4.53
N GLN A 717 6.62 24.50 -4.28
CA GLN A 717 6.40 25.55 -3.30
C GLN A 717 6.27 24.95 -1.91
N VAL A 718 6.99 25.52 -0.94
CA VAL A 718 6.95 25.14 0.47
C VAL A 718 6.80 26.38 1.35
N LYS A 719 6.14 26.19 2.49
CA LYS A 719 6.14 27.18 3.58
C LYS A 719 7.47 27.04 4.33
N HIS A 720 8.19 28.13 4.49
CA HIS A 720 9.45 28.16 5.25
C HIS A 720 9.39 29.26 6.30
N ILE A 721 9.73 28.94 7.54
CA ILE A 721 9.81 29.90 8.65
C ILE A 721 11.27 30.32 8.76
N ILE A 722 11.58 31.58 8.46
CA ILE A 722 12.95 32.09 8.42
C ILE A 722 13.47 32.47 9.82
N ASN A 723 12.59 32.95 10.69
CA ASN A 723 12.97 33.42 12.01
C ASN A 723 11.97 32.94 13.05
N VAL A 724 12.46 32.20 14.02
CA VAL A 724 11.66 31.64 15.12
C VAL A 724 11.07 32.75 16.01
N ASP A 725 11.76 33.87 16.15
CA ASP A 725 11.31 35.00 16.97
C ASP A 725 10.20 35.84 16.32
N ASN A 726 10.03 35.75 15.00
CA ASN A 726 9.02 36.51 14.25
C ASN A 726 8.03 35.68 13.45
N GLU A 727 8.04 34.36 13.57
CA GLU A 727 7.10 33.39 12.97
C GLU A 727 6.52 33.75 11.56
N PHE A 728 7.26 34.57 10.79
CA PHE A 728 6.82 35.06 9.49
C PHE A 728 7.13 34.00 8.42
N PRO A 729 6.16 33.22 7.94
CA PRO A 729 6.43 32.27 6.88
C PRO A 729 6.67 33.02 5.57
N VAL A 730 7.63 32.52 4.81
CA VAL A 730 7.87 32.93 3.43
C VAL A 730 7.65 31.76 2.50
N TRP A 731 7.24 32.08 1.28
CA TRP A 731 7.19 31.12 0.21
C TRP A 731 8.56 30.88 -0.36
N VAL A 732 9.01 29.64 -0.32
CA VAL A 732 10.26 29.23 -0.95
C VAL A 732 9.95 28.17 -2.01
N ASN A 733 10.55 28.33 -3.19
CA ASN A 733 10.57 27.26 -4.16
C ASN A 733 11.82 26.42 -3.91
N THR A 734 11.64 25.13 -3.66
CA THR A 734 12.76 24.20 -3.54
C THR A 734 13.54 24.14 -4.86
N ARG A 735 14.80 23.80 -4.80
CA ARG A 735 15.55 23.42 -6.01
C ARG A 735 15.02 22.07 -6.50
N SER A 736 15.09 21.82 -7.80
CA SER A 736 14.94 20.46 -8.32
C SER A 736 16.16 19.62 -7.96
N PHE A 737 15.99 18.34 -7.77
CA PHE A 737 17.08 17.41 -7.50
C PHE A 737 16.92 16.12 -8.30
N LEU A 738 18.05 15.48 -8.55
CA LEU A 738 18.17 14.21 -9.23
C LEU A 738 18.97 13.27 -8.33
N GLU A 739 18.36 12.17 -7.97
CA GLU A 739 19.02 11.06 -7.31
C GLU A 739 19.46 10.04 -8.37
N VAL A 740 20.68 9.52 -8.27
CA VAL A 740 21.22 8.55 -9.23
C VAL A 740 21.89 7.43 -8.43
N ASN A 741 21.49 6.19 -8.73
CA ASN A 741 22.01 4.98 -8.10
C ASN A 741 22.57 4.04 -9.17
N LEU A 742 23.72 3.47 -8.89
CA LEU A 742 24.37 2.46 -9.70
C LEU A 742 24.54 1.18 -8.89
N LYS A 743 24.06 0.07 -9.43
CA LYS A 743 24.21 -1.27 -8.86
C LYS A 743 25.04 -2.14 -9.80
N MET A 744 25.93 -2.92 -9.22
CA MET A 744 26.61 -4.04 -9.88
C MET A 744 26.37 -5.29 -9.03
N SER A 745 25.90 -6.36 -9.64
CA SER A 745 25.78 -7.64 -8.96
C SER A 745 26.40 -8.77 -9.73
N LYS A 746 26.89 -9.75 -8.98
CA LYS A 746 27.44 -10.99 -9.52
C LYS A 746 26.81 -12.17 -8.80
N GLU A 747 26.30 -13.10 -9.59
CA GLU A 747 25.77 -14.37 -9.11
C GLU A 747 26.87 -15.45 -9.12
N TRP A 748 26.99 -16.21 -8.02
CA TRP A 748 27.85 -17.38 -7.91
C TRP A 748 27.01 -18.59 -7.55
N HIS A 749 27.22 -19.69 -8.25
CA HIS A 749 26.57 -20.96 -7.93
C HIS A 749 27.54 -21.79 -7.07
N LEU A 750 27.31 -21.83 -5.76
CA LEU A 750 28.10 -22.65 -4.82
C LEU A 750 27.84 -24.13 -5.01
N HIS A 751 26.66 -24.49 -5.47
CA HIS A 751 26.25 -25.83 -5.85
C HIS A 751 25.17 -25.71 -6.92
N LYS A 752 24.93 -26.76 -7.73
CA LYS A 752 23.90 -26.72 -8.79
C LYS A 752 22.50 -26.27 -8.33
N THR A 753 22.25 -26.33 -7.03
CA THR A 753 20.96 -26.01 -6.40
C THR A 753 20.99 -24.80 -5.44
N MET A 754 22.14 -24.13 -5.28
CA MET A 754 22.29 -22.99 -4.36
C MET A 754 22.98 -21.81 -5.06
N PRO A 755 22.22 -20.91 -5.70
CA PRO A 755 22.78 -19.66 -6.21
C PRO A 755 23.11 -18.71 -5.04
N LEU A 756 24.23 -18.03 -5.10
CA LEU A 756 24.61 -16.91 -4.25
C LEU A 756 24.76 -15.67 -5.12
N THR A 757 24.03 -14.62 -4.82
CA THR A 757 24.14 -13.31 -5.48
C THR A 757 24.76 -12.29 -4.53
N LEU A 758 25.83 -11.64 -4.96
CA LEU A 758 26.50 -10.54 -4.29
C LEU A 758 26.42 -9.26 -5.13
#